data_2bb7752673b784d3fe6c04dd5f088429
#
_entry.id   2bb7752673b784d3fe6c04dd5f088429
#
_cell.length_a   1.000
_cell.length_b   1.000
_cell.length_c   1.000
_cell.angle_alpha   90.00
_cell.angle_beta   90.00
_cell.angle_gamma   90.00
#
_symmetry.space_group_name_H-M   'P 1'
#
loop_
_entity.id
_entity.type
_entity.pdbx_description
1 polymer ?
#
loop_
_entity_poly.entity_id
_entity_poly.type
_entity_poly.pdbx_seq_one_letter_code
_entity_poly.pdbx_strand_id
1 'polypeptide(L)'
;MRGLFVLCFVKYPTTPHRPILPLPSRAFLCRGLLAGTVALLPMLTARAQQTESPVATPREYPLTGTLRDASGQPLELAAVAVEGQTTGTNTAADGSFRLRVTAPPAGQTLVLVVRRLGYLPIRQTLRLPADAGRTLRLTMRPDTKALGAVNVTARGSQGDTREEVSLTRIDPRQAKEIPSPFGDFNAILKTLPGVMSNNELSSTYNVRGGNYDENLVYVNGFEIYRPFLVTSAQQEGLSFVNADLVKQVEFSSGGWQPKYGDKLASVLSVDYKTPDKFAASLTASLVGGAAHAEARSANGRVSYLAGVRYKNAQYVLSSLRQAQGGYNPTFYDAQAFVNFGLGHKEDLQRTTLGLMAVVAHNDYRFAPETGESTFSTGLNQLTRVFIGYGGRERMQFDTYQGGLNLKHDFSSRLQIELLGSALISREFEYRDVEAAYRFAEINRDPSSLDFNQAVRERDLGSEFKHSRNNLTARIFTLETRGRWAPAAHHTVRWGGKIGREKIADRLDEYSYADSADFVPDARRTRLLSDLSLLSTRSQGFVQDTWNLDSLRTLTYGARAHYWTTNGQLVFSPRVQYSQISRRHPNRSFKAAVGVYYQPPFYRELRTQAGERANPSQPLVQTGQLNVALRAQKSYHFIVGKDVTFQGFGRPFKLTSEVYYKYLTDVVPYDVDNVRLRYFGKNNARAYAAGFDARLSGEFVKGAESWFSLGVLTTQENVAGDSANVVDAAGKTLGREAKGFIRRPQDQRLNVGVFFQDHLPNNPSVRGYVNLVFGTGLPFSPPNQPDLRGTNALVRTYNRVDLGFSKVVGLKNAGAPKAHFYSFDNLWLGLEILNVLGANNVGGYSYLQDVNGVTYSVPSYLSQRLVNLRLIARF
;
A
#
# COMPACT_ATOMS: atom_id res chain seq x y z
N MET A 1 -32.77 -41.53 -13.70
CA MET A 1 -32.78 -42.90 -13.10
C MET A 1 -31.56 -42.96 -12.21
N ARG A 2 -31.72 -42.79 -10.95
CA ARG A 2 -31.79 -43.74 -9.81
C ARG A 2 -30.60 -44.72 -9.82
N GLY A 3 -29.79 -44.60 -8.72
CA GLY A 3 -29.15 -45.65 -7.94
C GLY A 3 -27.76 -45.27 -7.53
N LEU A 4 -27.49 -44.95 -6.38
CA LEU A 4 -27.50 -45.53 -4.99
C LEU A 4 -26.12 -46.08 -4.59
N PHE A 5 -25.54 -45.42 -3.57
CA PHE A 5 -24.76 -45.87 -2.42
C PHE A 5 -23.93 -47.15 -2.52
N VAL A 6 -22.69 -47.10 -2.03
CA VAL A 6 -22.23 -47.93 -0.90
C VAL A 6 -21.01 -47.31 -0.21
N LEU A 7 -21.16 -47.08 1.10
CA LEU A 7 -20.11 -46.89 2.09
C LEU A 7 -19.42 -48.22 2.43
N CYS A 8 -18.10 -48.23 2.58
CA CYS A 8 -17.43 -49.26 3.37
C CYS A 8 -16.42 -48.66 4.35
N PHE A 9 -16.77 -48.76 5.63
CA PHE A 9 -15.86 -48.57 6.77
C PHE A 9 -14.95 -49.78 6.89
N VAL A 10 -13.67 -49.59 7.18
CA VAL A 10 -12.87 -50.65 7.85
C VAL A 10 -12.09 -50.01 9.00
N LYS A 11 -12.26 -50.72 10.15
CA LYS A 11 -11.75 -50.39 11.48
C LYS A 11 -10.33 -50.94 11.72
N TYR A 12 -9.59 -50.19 12.49
CA TYR A 12 -8.56 -50.42 13.53
C TYR A 12 -7.91 -51.78 13.70
N PRO A 13 -6.68 -51.86 14.29
CA PRO A 13 -6.57 -51.86 15.76
C PRO A 13 -5.35 -51.16 16.38
N THR A 14 -5.59 -50.83 17.64
CA THR A 14 -4.78 -50.33 18.74
C THR A 14 -3.73 -51.32 19.27
N THR A 15 -2.57 -50.91 19.85
CA THR A 15 -2.23 -50.61 21.24
C THR A 15 -0.71 -50.68 21.49
N PRO A 16 -0.14 -50.55 22.70
CA PRO A 16 0.48 -49.32 23.23
C PRO A 16 1.91 -49.59 23.81
N HIS A 17 2.67 -48.53 24.07
CA HIS A 17 3.69 -48.58 25.13
C HIS A 17 4.05 -47.19 25.68
N ARG A 18 3.90 -47.08 27.01
CA ARG A 18 4.45 -46.04 27.92
C ARG A 18 5.72 -46.61 28.59
N PRO A 19 6.42 -45.93 29.52
CA PRO A 19 6.81 -44.52 29.67
C PRO A 19 8.30 -44.37 30.01
N ILE A 20 8.83 -43.12 30.08
CA ILE A 20 9.85 -42.71 31.09
C ILE A 20 9.98 -41.19 31.10
N LEU A 21 9.74 -40.58 32.28
CA LEU A 21 10.13 -39.22 32.70
C LEU A 21 11.62 -39.22 33.13
N PRO A 22 12.33 -38.06 33.15
CA PRO A 22 12.22 -37.09 34.25
C PRO A 22 12.33 -35.60 33.91
N LEU A 23 11.82 -34.80 34.83
CA LEU A 23 11.92 -33.37 35.08
C LEU A 23 13.32 -32.92 35.55
N PRO A 24 13.65 -31.59 35.88
CA PRO A 24 13.08 -30.30 35.42
C PRO A 24 14.15 -29.24 35.10
N SER A 25 13.84 -28.17 34.39
CA SER A 25 14.44 -26.86 34.67
C SER A 25 13.65 -25.66 34.10
N ARG A 26 13.20 -24.84 34.98
CA ARG A 26 13.01 -23.37 34.95
C ARG A 26 12.77 -22.69 33.58
N ALA A 27 11.53 -22.28 33.36
CA ALA A 27 11.22 -21.10 32.58
C ALA A 27 10.20 -20.27 33.32
N PHE A 28 10.59 -19.07 33.70
CA PHE A 28 9.78 -18.07 34.38
C PHE A 28 9.08 -17.17 33.36
N LEU A 29 7.80 -16.93 33.65
CA LEU A 29 6.98 -15.76 33.32
C LEU A 29 6.96 -15.21 31.87
N CYS A 30 5.89 -15.52 31.19
CA CYS A 30 4.98 -14.56 30.54
C CYS A 30 3.79 -15.33 29.93
N ARG A 31 2.86 -15.75 30.78
CA ARG A 31 1.50 -16.16 30.39
C ARG A 31 0.53 -15.46 31.33
N GLY A 32 -0.09 -14.43 30.82
CA GLY A 32 -1.18 -13.73 31.46
C GLY A 32 -1.76 -12.68 30.55
N LEU A 33 -2.87 -13.02 29.94
CA LEU A 33 -3.93 -12.18 29.40
C LEU A 33 -4.41 -12.67 28.02
N LEU A 34 -5.28 -13.68 28.07
CA LEU A 34 -6.42 -13.84 27.17
C LEU A 34 -7.13 -15.17 27.50
N ALA A 35 -7.91 -15.12 28.57
CA ALA A 35 -9.00 -16.07 28.80
C ALA A 35 -10.10 -15.31 29.57
N GLY A 36 -10.95 -14.61 28.83
CA GLY A 36 -12.19 -14.02 29.30
C GLY A 36 -13.33 -14.97 29.00
N THR A 37 -13.57 -15.86 29.93
CA THR A 37 -14.71 -16.76 30.02
C THR A 37 -16.04 -16.06 29.94
N VAL A 38 -16.91 -16.59 29.10
CA VAL A 38 -18.36 -16.39 29.17
C VAL A 38 -18.86 -17.02 30.48
N ALA A 39 -19.25 -16.21 31.45
CA ALA A 39 -19.95 -16.65 32.64
C ALA A 39 -21.43 -16.32 32.54
N LEU A 40 -22.26 -17.32 32.46
CA LEU A 40 -23.69 -17.25 32.71
C LEU A 40 -23.91 -16.86 34.17
N LEU A 41 -24.66 -15.80 34.42
CA LEU A 41 -25.20 -15.49 35.75
C LEU A 41 -26.65 -16.01 35.85
N PRO A 42 -26.98 -16.68 36.95
CA PRO A 42 -28.37 -17.00 37.25
C PRO A 42 -29.08 -15.79 37.85
N MET A 43 -30.33 -15.60 37.46
CA MET A 43 -31.28 -14.64 38.00
C MET A 43 -31.57 -14.93 39.47
N LEU A 44 -31.34 -13.93 40.32
CA LEU A 44 -31.96 -13.87 41.64
C LEU A 44 -33.10 -12.86 41.60
N THR A 45 -34.33 -13.37 41.70
CA THR A 45 -35.55 -12.59 41.87
C THR A 45 -35.68 -12.08 43.29
N ALA A 46 -35.55 -10.79 43.48
CA ALA A 46 -36.01 -10.15 44.70
C ALA A 46 -37.32 -9.42 44.42
N ARG A 47 -38.36 -9.88 45.01
CA ARG A 47 -39.72 -9.31 44.95
C ARG A 47 -39.81 -8.24 46.03
N ALA A 48 -39.85 -6.96 45.64
CA ALA A 48 -40.27 -5.88 46.49
C ALA A 48 -41.69 -5.45 46.08
N GLN A 49 -42.62 -5.67 46.96
CA GLN A 49 -44.00 -5.10 46.83
C GLN A 49 -43.90 -3.58 47.00
N GLN A 50 -44.26 -2.83 45.98
CA GLN A 50 -44.59 -1.43 46.08
C GLN A 50 -46.08 -1.23 45.69
N THR A 51 -46.79 -0.64 46.60
CA THR A 51 -48.16 -0.18 46.49
C THR A 51 -48.34 0.72 45.25
N GLU A 52 -49.24 0.29 44.37
CA GLU A 52 -49.64 1.06 43.18
C GLU A 52 -50.53 2.25 43.57
N SER A 53 -50.04 3.49 43.32
CA SER A 53 -50.90 4.60 43.10
C SER A 53 -51.37 4.63 41.64
N PRO A 54 -52.57 5.01 41.27
CA PRO A 54 -53.06 4.94 39.90
C PRO A 54 -52.29 5.91 39.00
N VAL A 55 -51.46 5.37 38.09
CA VAL A 55 -50.76 6.08 37.04
C VAL A 55 -51.78 6.52 36.00
N ALA A 56 -52.02 7.83 35.91
CA ALA A 56 -52.74 8.44 34.81
C ALA A 56 -52.12 8.04 33.48
N THR A 57 -52.88 7.40 32.58
CA THR A 57 -52.48 7.05 31.21
C THR A 57 -51.89 8.25 30.50
N PRO A 58 -50.63 8.21 29.97
CA PRO A 58 -50.01 9.32 29.28
C PRO A 58 -50.79 9.66 28.01
N ARG A 59 -51.31 10.89 27.90
CA ARG A 59 -52.04 11.37 26.71
C ARG A 59 -51.05 11.61 25.57
N GLU A 60 -51.27 10.95 24.43
CA GLU A 60 -50.51 11.14 23.20
C GLU A 60 -51.15 12.22 22.32
N TYR A 61 -50.33 13.06 21.73
CA TYR A 61 -50.76 14.14 20.83
C TYR A 61 -50.10 13.99 19.46
N PRO A 62 -50.85 14.10 18.34
CA PRO A 62 -50.27 14.07 16.99
C PRO A 62 -49.64 15.43 16.69
N LEU A 63 -48.39 15.42 16.26
CA LEU A 63 -47.68 16.54 15.68
C LEU A 63 -47.54 16.32 14.18
N THR A 64 -47.90 17.31 13.37
CA THR A 64 -47.72 17.28 11.92
C THR A 64 -46.95 18.52 11.46
N GLY A 65 -46.20 18.39 10.39
CA GLY A 65 -45.47 19.55 9.87
C GLY A 65 -44.89 19.33 8.50
N THR A 66 -44.33 20.40 7.93
CA THR A 66 -43.58 20.37 6.69
C THR A 66 -42.20 21.00 6.91
N LEU A 67 -41.20 20.43 6.30
CA LEU A 67 -39.80 20.87 6.36
C LEU A 67 -39.33 21.30 4.96
N ARG A 68 -38.81 22.52 4.88
CA ARG A 68 -38.25 23.07 3.64
C ARG A 68 -36.85 23.64 3.87
N ASP A 69 -36.09 23.83 2.79
CA ASP A 69 -34.87 24.60 2.84
C ASP A 69 -35.11 26.13 2.71
N ALA A 70 -34.02 26.92 2.77
CA ALA A 70 -34.08 28.38 2.63
C ALA A 70 -34.58 28.86 1.24
N SER A 71 -34.55 27.98 0.23
CA SER A 71 -35.04 28.22 -1.14
C SER A 71 -36.47 27.73 -1.35
N GLY A 72 -37.13 27.20 -0.30
CA GLY A 72 -38.50 26.73 -0.31
C GLY A 72 -38.65 25.27 -0.84
N GLN A 73 -37.60 24.57 -1.18
CA GLN A 73 -37.64 23.18 -1.63
C GLN A 73 -37.93 22.23 -0.46
N PRO A 74 -38.76 21.19 -0.64
CA PRO A 74 -39.02 20.21 0.41
C PRO A 74 -37.76 19.42 0.75
N LEU A 75 -37.59 19.14 2.04
CA LEU A 75 -36.48 18.37 2.56
C LEU A 75 -36.94 16.98 3.00
N GLU A 76 -36.65 15.98 2.21
CA GLU A 76 -36.93 14.58 2.54
C GLU A 76 -35.86 13.97 3.46
N LEU A 77 -36.21 12.89 4.16
CA LEU A 77 -35.27 12.08 5.02
C LEU A 77 -34.61 12.91 6.13
N ALA A 78 -35.20 14.00 6.56
CA ALA A 78 -34.77 14.69 7.76
C ALA A 78 -35.34 13.99 9.00
N ALA A 79 -34.52 13.69 9.97
CA ALA A 79 -34.92 13.09 11.23
C ALA A 79 -35.61 14.13 12.12
N VAL A 80 -36.85 13.86 12.52
CA VAL A 80 -37.67 14.65 13.43
C VAL A 80 -37.87 13.85 14.71
N ALA A 81 -37.33 14.30 15.82
CA ALA A 81 -37.40 13.59 17.10
C ALA A 81 -37.66 14.55 18.26
N VAL A 82 -38.18 14.01 19.37
CA VAL A 82 -38.36 14.77 20.62
C VAL A 82 -37.14 14.55 21.51
N GLU A 83 -36.57 15.64 22.02
CA GLU A 83 -35.44 15.59 22.92
C GLU A 83 -35.80 14.86 24.22
N GLY A 84 -35.04 13.81 24.54
CA GLY A 84 -35.26 12.97 25.73
C GLY A 84 -36.33 11.84 25.58
N GLN A 85 -36.91 11.67 24.38
CA GLN A 85 -37.83 10.56 24.08
C GLN A 85 -37.28 9.69 22.95
N THR A 86 -37.66 8.41 22.93
CA THR A 86 -37.28 7.47 21.86
C THR A 86 -38.10 7.63 20.56
N THR A 87 -39.11 8.51 20.60
CA THR A 87 -40.06 8.70 19.52
C THR A 87 -39.50 9.65 18.46
N GLY A 88 -39.45 9.24 17.21
CA GLY A 88 -38.97 10.02 16.07
C GLY A 88 -39.58 9.52 14.76
N THR A 89 -39.50 10.34 13.73
CA THR A 89 -39.93 10.04 12.35
C THR A 89 -38.98 10.72 11.36
N ASN A 90 -39.05 10.33 10.08
CA ASN A 90 -38.35 11.01 9.00
C ASN A 90 -39.33 11.77 8.12
N THR A 91 -38.91 12.87 7.52
CA THR A 91 -39.71 13.59 6.54
C THR A 91 -39.88 12.80 5.25
N ALA A 92 -41.08 12.82 4.65
CA ALA A 92 -41.37 12.22 3.36
C ALA A 92 -40.78 13.05 2.19
N ALA A 93 -40.92 12.60 0.94
CA ALA A 93 -40.37 13.26 -0.25
C ALA A 93 -40.92 14.69 -0.47
N ASP A 94 -42.13 14.98 -0.02
CA ASP A 94 -42.75 16.31 -0.03
C ASP A 94 -42.37 17.19 1.16
N GLY A 95 -41.46 16.67 2.03
CA GLY A 95 -41.02 17.34 3.26
C GLY A 95 -42.03 17.21 4.43
N SER A 96 -43.14 16.50 4.28
CA SER A 96 -44.10 16.31 5.36
C SER A 96 -43.66 15.33 6.41
N PHE A 97 -44.09 15.51 7.65
CA PHE A 97 -43.87 14.56 8.75
C PHE A 97 -45.06 14.45 9.67
N ARG A 98 -45.22 13.30 10.30
CA ARG A 98 -46.21 13.04 11.34
C ARG A 98 -45.57 12.25 12.48
N LEU A 99 -45.72 12.76 13.71
CA LEU A 99 -45.15 12.17 14.92
C LEU A 99 -46.19 12.17 16.04
N ARG A 100 -46.32 11.07 16.78
CA ARG A 100 -47.11 11.00 18.03
C ARG A 100 -46.17 11.24 19.20
N VAL A 101 -46.50 12.16 20.07
CA VAL A 101 -45.66 12.51 21.21
C VAL A 101 -46.46 12.42 22.51
N THR A 102 -45.83 11.95 23.55
CA THR A 102 -46.39 11.88 24.91
C THR A 102 -46.21 13.24 25.57
N ALA A 103 -47.30 13.79 26.17
CA ALA A 103 -47.20 15.05 26.87
C ALA A 103 -46.20 14.99 28.01
N PRO A 104 -45.35 16.00 28.17
CA PRO A 104 -44.55 16.15 29.38
C PRO A 104 -45.45 16.47 30.59
N PRO A 105 -44.95 16.33 31.86
CA PRO A 105 -45.67 16.75 33.06
C PRO A 105 -46.14 18.19 32.95
N ALA A 106 -47.25 18.50 33.61
CA ALA A 106 -47.88 19.82 33.55
C ALA A 106 -46.88 20.95 33.87
N GLY A 107 -46.80 21.96 32.97
CA GLY A 107 -45.91 23.10 33.07
C GLY A 107 -44.56 22.96 32.39
N GLN A 108 -44.25 21.79 31.82
CA GLN A 108 -43.01 21.53 31.05
C GLN A 108 -43.21 21.71 29.53
N THR A 109 -42.17 22.12 28.84
CA THR A 109 -42.18 22.27 27.38
C THR A 109 -41.47 21.09 26.73
N LEU A 110 -41.93 20.70 25.52
CA LEU A 110 -41.34 19.66 24.68
C LEU A 110 -40.44 20.31 23.63
N VAL A 111 -39.24 19.80 23.45
CA VAL A 111 -38.30 20.30 22.44
C VAL A 111 -38.27 19.32 21.25
N LEU A 112 -38.79 19.78 20.11
CA LEU A 112 -38.68 19.08 18.85
C LEU A 112 -37.31 19.37 18.20
N VAL A 113 -36.55 18.34 17.88
CA VAL A 113 -35.26 18.47 17.24
C VAL A 113 -35.34 17.90 15.82
N VAL A 114 -35.01 18.73 14.83
CA VAL A 114 -34.96 18.33 13.42
C VAL A 114 -33.53 18.38 12.93
N ARG A 115 -33.07 17.27 12.35
CA ARG A 115 -31.71 17.13 11.85
C ARG A 115 -31.72 16.57 10.44
N ARG A 116 -30.88 17.14 9.60
CA ARG A 116 -30.53 16.62 8.27
C ARG A 116 -29.03 16.89 7.98
N LEU A 117 -28.38 15.95 7.36
CA LEU A 117 -26.98 16.12 6.97
C LEU A 117 -26.84 17.32 6.00
N GLY A 118 -25.93 18.24 6.30
CA GLY A 118 -25.69 19.45 5.51
C GLY A 118 -26.58 20.64 5.90
N TYR A 119 -27.35 20.55 6.98
CA TYR A 119 -28.20 21.61 7.48
C TYR A 119 -28.01 21.86 8.97
N LEU A 120 -28.16 23.11 9.42
CA LEU A 120 -28.15 23.47 10.84
C LEU A 120 -29.37 22.83 11.52
N PRO A 121 -29.18 22.13 12.66
CA PRO A 121 -30.28 21.50 13.35
C PRO A 121 -31.26 22.56 13.89
N ILE A 122 -32.57 22.29 13.74
CA ILE A 122 -33.61 23.12 14.34
C ILE A 122 -34.00 22.54 15.70
N ARG A 123 -34.14 23.39 16.69
CA ARG A 123 -34.73 23.10 17.99
C ARG A 123 -35.95 23.97 18.17
N GLN A 124 -37.15 23.35 18.17
CA GLN A 124 -38.44 24.04 18.32
C GLN A 124 -39.09 23.63 19.64
N THR A 125 -39.27 24.58 20.53
CA THR A 125 -39.99 24.36 21.79
C THR A 125 -41.48 24.41 21.56
N LEU A 126 -42.22 23.40 22.05
CA LEU A 126 -43.64 23.24 21.91
C LEU A 126 -44.29 23.15 23.31
N ARG A 127 -45.46 23.72 23.47
CA ARG A 127 -46.30 23.64 24.67
C ARG A 127 -47.51 22.77 24.38
N LEU A 128 -47.58 21.62 25.00
CA LEU A 128 -48.73 20.77 24.87
C LEU A 128 -49.67 20.95 26.05
N PRO A 129 -51.04 20.96 25.82
CA PRO A 129 -51.73 20.68 24.53
C PRO A 129 -51.90 21.85 23.58
N ALA A 130 -51.48 23.09 23.92
CA ALA A 130 -51.76 24.28 23.13
C ALA A 130 -51.27 24.22 21.67
N ASP A 131 -50.12 23.55 21.42
CA ASP A 131 -49.54 23.39 20.06
C ASP A 131 -49.96 22.06 19.39
N ALA A 132 -50.79 21.25 20.04
CA ALA A 132 -51.29 20.02 19.47
C ALA A 132 -52.31 20.30 18.34
N GLY A 133 -52.13 19.60 17.19
CA GLY A 133 -53.01 19.80 16.02
C GLY A 133 -52.61 20.95 15.10
N ARG A 134 -51.60 21.77 15.47
CA ARG A 134 -51.04 22.82 14.59
C ARG A 134 -50.04 22.21 13.62
N THR A 135 -50.17 22.50 12.30
CA THR A 135 -49.20 22.11 11.31
C THR A 135 -47.93 22.97 11.43
N LEU A 136 -46.81 22.36 11.83
CA LEU A 136 -45.53 23.05 11.97
C LEU A 136 -44.91 23.28 10.59
N ARG A 137 -44.49 24.52 10.33
CA ARG A 137 -43.71 24.88 9.12
C ARG A 137 -42.30 25.19 9.54
N LEU A 138 -41.36 24.29 9.19
CA LEU A 138 -39.98 24.40 9.60
C LEU A 138 -39.08 24.66 8.39
N THR A 139 -38.14 25.59 8.53
CA THR A 139 -37.17 25.90 7.47
C THR A 139 -35.73 25.67 7.97
N MET A 140 -35.02 24.76 7.32
CA MET A 140 -33.59 24.52 7.65
C MET A 140 -32.69 25.41 6.81
N ARG A 141 -31.63 25.90 7.45
CA ARG A 141 -30.57 26.64 6.77
C ARG A 141 -29.40 25.70 6.49
N PRO A 142 -28.78 25.77 5.31
CA PRO A 142 -27.58 25.00 5.04
C PRO A 142 -26.49 25.31 6.10
N ASP A 143 -25.87 24.30 6.63
CA ASP A 143 -24.74 24.45 7.55
C ASP A 143 -23.46 24.70 6.75
N THR A 144 -23.17 25.97 6.51
CA THR A 144 -21.97 26.42 5.80
C THR A 144 -20.69 26.14 6.59
N LYS A 145 -20.77 25.88 7.92
CA LYS A 145 -19.62 25.48 8.74
C LYS A 145 -19.38 23.97 8.72
N ALA A 146 -20.43 23.15 8.64
CA ALA A 146 -20.30 21.70 8.48
C ALA A 146 -19.73 21.33 7.10
N LEU A 147 -19.93 22.16 6.08
CA LEU A 147 -19.33 22.00 4.76
C LEU A 147 -17.79 22.16 4.77
N GLY A 148 -17.22 22.83 5.78
CA GLY A 148 -15.76 22.92 5.94
C GLY A 148 -15.08 21.65 6.48
N ALA A 149 -15.83 20.72 7.07
CA ALA A 149 -15.27 19.52 7.72
C ALA A 149 -15.55 18.19 6.97
N VAL A 150 -16.40 18.16 5.96
CA VAL A 150 -16.86 16.92 5.31
C VAL A 150 -16.87 16.96 3.78
N ASN A 151 -16.53 18.06 3.14
CA ASN A 151 -16.40 18.11 1.69
C ASN A 151 -14.96 17.85 1.24
N VAL A 152 -14.52 16.58 1.39
CA VAL A 152 -13.61 15.98 0.42
C VAL A 152 -14.46 15.26 -0.65
N THR A 153 -15.41 15.97 -1.20
CA THR A 153 -15.97 15.75 -2.53
C THR A 153 -14.97 16.25 -3.56
N ALA A 154 -15.22 16.07 -4.83
CA ALA A 154 -14.43 16.56 -5.95
C ALA A 154 -13.86 18.01 -5.82
N ARG A 155 -14.31 18.80 -4.84
CA ARG A 155 -13.68 20.05 -4.39
C ARG A 155 -12.35 19.84 -3.66
N GLY A 156 -12.10 18.68 -3.06
CA GLY A 156 -10.74 18.28 -2.59
C GLY A 156 -9.82 17.94 -3.76
N SER A 157 -10.37 17.40 -4.86
CA SER A 157 -9.67 17.26 -6.14
C SER A 157 -9.73 18.52 -7.00
N GLN A 158 -10.65 19.45 -6.73
CA GLN A 158 -10.64 20.85 -7.19
C GLN A 158 -9.66 21.72 -6.39
N GLY A 159 -8.74 21.08 -5.62
CA GLY A 159 -7.68 21.74 -4.90
C GLY A 159 -7.02 22.81 -5.73
N ASP A 160 -6.45 23.76 -5.08
CA ASP A 160 -5.76 24.91 -5.66
C ASP A 160 -5.24 24.57 -7.07
N THR A 161 -5.83 25.16 -8.10
CA THR A 161 -5.49 24.93 -9.51
C THR A 161 -4.02 25.23 -9.81
N ARG A 162 -3.27 25.69 -8.79
CA ARG A 162 -1.82 25.85 -8.73
C ARG A 162 -1.10 24.58 -8.30
N GLU A 163 -1.68 23.40 -8.48
CA GLU A 163 -1.04 22.13 -8.10
C GLU A 163 0.31 21.96 -8.80
N GLU A 164 1.23 21.36 -8.06
CA GLU A 164 2.55 20.98 -8.58
C GLU A 164 2.43 20.00 -9.76
N VAL A 165 3.46 19.95 -10.60
CA VAL A 165 3.53 19.00 -11.72
C VAL A 165 3.57 17.56 -11.17
N SER A 166 2.86 16.66 -11.83
CA SER A 166 2.77 15.22 -11.48
C SER A 166 2.36 14.94 -10.03
N LEU A 167 1.74 15.90 -9.34
CA LEU A 167 1.25 15.72 -7.97
C LEU A 167 -0.18 15.22 -7.98
N THR A 168 -0.43 14.10 -7.30
CA THR A 168 -1.76 13.57 -7.03
C THR A 168 -2.00 13.56 -5.52
N ARG A 169 -3.07 14.23 -5.08
CA ARG A 169 -3.58 14.12 -3.71
C ARG A 169 -4.57 12.97 -3.63
N ILE A 170 -4.39 12.12 -2.63
CA ILE A 170 -5.20 10.91 -2.43
C ILE A 170 -5.98 11.06 -1.13
N ASP A 171 -7.28 10.83 -1.17
CA ASP A 171 -8.09 10.75 0.05
C ASP A 171 -7.78 9.42 0.78
N PRO A 172 -7.27 9.47 2.03
CA PRO A 172 -6.93 8.27 2.79
C PRO A 172 -8.12 7.34 3.03
N ARG A 173 -9.35 7.85 2.99
CA ARG A 173 -10.57 7.05 3.14
C ARG A 173 -10.74 6.08 1.98
N GLN A 174 -10.44 6.52 0.76
CA GLN A 174 -10.50 5.69 -0.45
C GLN A 174 -9.51 4.51 -0.38
N ALA A 175 -8.35 4.70 0.25
CA ALA A 175 -7.39 3.61 0.43
C ALA A 175 -7.94 2.44 1.27
N LYS A 176 -8.93 2.69 2.13
CA LYS A 176 -9.60 1.66 2.92
C LYS A 176 -10.76 1.00 2.19
N GLU A 177 -11.28 1.64 1.16
CA GLU A 177 -12.43 1.16 0.39
C GLU A 177 -11.99 0.26 -0.77
N ILE A 178 -10.73 0.38 -1.24
CA ILE A 178 -10.22 -0.46 -2.32
C ILE A 178 -10.04 -1.91 -1.84
N PRO A 179 -10.71 -2.88 -2.50
CA PRO A 179 -10.47 -4.29 -2.23
C PRO A 179 -9.01 -4.67 -2.53
N SER A 180 -8.37 -5.33 -1.59
CA SER A 180 -7.00 -5.82 -1.79
C SER A 180 -6.71 -7.02 -0.90
N PRO A 181 -5.81 -7.94 -1.32
CA PRO A 181 -5.54 -9.17 -0.57
C PRO A 181 -5.16 -8.95 0.89
N PHE A 182 -4.45 -7.86 1.16
CA PHE A 182 -3.96 -7.56 2.52
C PHE A 182 -4.54 -6.29 3.13
N GLY A 183 -5.42 -5.56 2.41
CA GLY A 183 -5.90 -4.25 2.85
C GLY A 183 -4.77 -3.23 3.01
N ASP A 184 -3.73 -3.33 2.17
CA ASP A 184 -2.57 -2.47 2.21
C ASP A 184 -2.84 -1.11 1.57
N PHE A 185 -2.26 -0.04 2.17
CA PHE A 185 -2.38 1.32 1.67
C PHE A 185 -1.91 1.46 0.21
N ASN A 186 -0.82 0.77 -0.18
CA ASN A 186 -0.25 0.91 -1.51
C ASN A 186 -1.15 0.36 -2.63
N ALA A 187 -2.24 -0.36 -2.30
CA ALA A 187 -3.22 -0.80 -3.30
C ALA A 187 -3.83 0.38 -4.08
N ILE A 188 -4.04 1.54 -3.43
CA ILE A 188 -4.56 2.73 -4.11
C ILE A 188 -3.54 3.32 -5.10
N LEU A 189 -2.25 3.26 -4.79
CA LEU A 189 -1.20 3.78 -5.68
C LEU A 189 -1.18 3.02 -7.01
N LYS A 190 -1.45 1.70 -6.97
CA LYS A 190 -1.47 0.82 -8.16
C LYS A 190 -2.58 1.17 -9.15
N THR A 191 -3.55 1.98 -8.76
CA THR A 191 -4.63 2.47 -9.63
C THR A 191 -4.31 3.83 -10.26
N LEU A 192 -3.16 4.43 -9.94
CA LEU A 192 -2.73 5.72 -10.49
C LEU A 192 -2.03 5.54 -11.84
N PRO A 193 -2.09 6.54 -12.74
CA PRO A 193 -1.41 6.45 -14.03
C PRO A 193 0.10 6.40 -13.84
N GLY A 194 0.78 5.62 -14.67
CA GLY A 194 2.22 5.44 -14.62
C GLY A 194 2.74 4.65 -13.41
N VAL A 195 1.84 4.15 -12.52
CA VAL A 195 2.18 3.26 -11.41
C VAL A 195 1.87 1.83 -11.80
N MET A 196 2.84 0.95 -11.63
CA MET A 196 2.75 -0.45 -12.02
C MET A 196 3.03 -1.38 -10.86
N SER A 197 2.34 -2.50 -10.83
CA SER A 197 2.65 -3.63 -9.96
C SER A 197 2.04 -4.89 -10.58
N ASN A 198 2.87 -5.85 -10.87
CA ASN A 198 2.46 -7.15 -11.40
C ASN A 198 2.34 -8.21 -10.31
N ASN A 199 2.41 -7.80 -9.06
CA ASN A 199 2.29 -8.69 -7.93
C ASN A 199 1.35 -8.08 -6.88
N GLU A 200 0.14 -8.61 -6.78
CA GLU A 200 -0.85 -8.19 -5.79
C GLU A 200 -0.48 -8.62 -4.36
N LEU A 201 0.41 -9.59 -4.23
CA LEU A 201 0.89 -10.09 -2.93
C LEU A 201 2.02 -9.22 -2.36
N SER A 202 2.57 -8.31 -3.16
CA SER A 202 3.61 -7.37 -2.74
C SER A 202 3.03 -5.97 -2.51
N SER A 203 3.55 -5.26 -1.52
CA SER A 203 3.28 -3.84 -1.28
C SER A 203 4.14 -2.91 -2.15
N THR A 204 5.09 -3.44 -2.91
CA THR A 204 5.96 -2.67 -3.81
C THR A 204 5.20 -2.12 -5.01
N TYR A 205 5.68 -1.02 -5.55
CA TYR A 205 5.17 -0.40 -6.77
C TYR A 205 6.31 0.24 -7.56
N ASN A 206 6.19 0.25 -8.87
CA ASN A 206 7.12 0.84 -9.81
C ASN A 206 6.49 2.06 -10.48
N VAL A 207 7.27 3.10 -10.80
CA VAL A 207 6.73 4.34 -11.34
C VAL A 207 7.47 4.77 -12.59
N ARG A 208 6.72 4.92 -13.69
CA ARG A 208 7.25 5.42 -14.98
C ARG A 208 8.56 4.72 -15.39
N GLY A 209 8.56 3.38 -15.33
CA GLY A 209 9.71 2.57 -15.72
C GLY A 209 10.88 2.51 -14.72
N GLY A 210 10.74 3.18 -13.58
CA GLY A 210 11.67 3.04 -12.46
C GLY A 210 11.35 1.82 -11.60
N ASN A 211 12.35 1.37 -10.88
CA ASN A 211 12.25 0.27 -9.93
C ASN A 211 11.67 0.75 -8.57
N TYR A 212 11.15 -0.17 -7.75
CA TYR A 212 10.61 0.16 -6.44
C TYR A 212 11.63 0.81 -5.49
N ASP A 213 12.92 0.50 -5.61
CA ASP A 213 14.01 1.12 -4.84
C ASP A 213 14.27 2.60 -5.24
N GLU A 214 13.71 3.05 -6.37
CA GLU A 214 13.82 4.43 -6.86
C GLU A 214 12.69 5.34 -6.30
N ASN A 215 11.85 4.83 -5.41
CA ASN A 215 10.76 5.58 -4.78
C ASN A 215 11.18 6.14 -3.42
N LEU A 216 10.78 7.37 -3.14
CA LEU A 216 11.01 8.06 -1.88
C LEU A 216 9.72 8.12 -1.08
N VAL A 217 9.77 7.79 0.21
CA VAL A 217 8.60 7.83 1.10
C VAL A 217 8.92 8.67 2.32
N TYR A 218 8.03 9.61 2.62
CA TYR A 218 8.03 10.40 3.86
C TYR A 218 6.77 10.13 4.67
N VAL A 219 6.92 10.04 5.98
CA VAL A 219 5.80 10.02 6.94
C VAL A 219 6.06 11.09 7.99
N ASN A 220 5.13 12.05 8.13
CA ASN A 220 5.28 13.23 9.00
C ASN A 220 6.62 13.96 8.82
N GLY A 221 7.10 14.05 7.58
CA GLY A 221 8.37 14.68 7.24
C GLY A 221 9.61 13.80 7.45
N PHE A 222 9.51 12.66 8.14
CA PHE A 222 10.61 11.70 8.27
C PHE A 222 10.74 10.86 7.01
N GLU A 223 11.95 10.75 6.47
CA GLU A 223 12.26 9.82 5.40
C GLU A 223 12.21 8.39 5.91
N ILE A 224 11.42 7.54 5.24
CA ILE A 224 11.31 6.14 5.53
C ILE A 224 12.32 5.40 4.64
N TYR A 225 13.40 4.99 5.25
CA TYR A 225 14.51 4.36 4.53
C TYR A 225 14.12 3.00 3.91
N ARG A 226 13.17 2.29 4.55
CA ARG A 226 12.56 1.06 4.06
C ARG A 226 11.05 1.21 4.10
N PRO A 227 10.45 1.71 3.02
CA PRO A 227 9.00 1.87 2.95
C PRO A 227 8.26 0.53 2.90
N PHE A 228 8.98 -0.56 2.66
CA PHE A 228 8.48 -1.93 2.62
C PHE A 228 9.08 -2.69 3.80
N LEU A 229 8.22 -3.31 4.59
CA LEU A 229 8.63 -4.01 5.81
C LEU A 229 9.35 -5.33 5.53
N VAL A 230 9.19 -5.89 4.33
CA VAL A 230 9.85 -7.10 3.85
C VAL A 230 10.46 -6.84 2.48
N THR A 231 11.60 -7.44 2.18
CA THR A 231 12.34 -7.20 0.94
C THR A 231 12.62 -8.47 0.13
N SER A 232 11.94 -9.57 0.45
CA SER A 232 12.08 -10.83 -0.30
C SER A 232 11.47 -10.77 -1.69
N ALA A 233 10.71 -9.71 -2.00
CA ALA A 233 10.01 -9.45 -3.26
C ALA A 233 8.93 -10.46 -3.66
N GLN A 234 8.73 -11.54 -2.92
CA GLN A 234 7.74 -12.54 -3.29
C GLN A 234 6.35 -12.27 -2.71
N GLN A 235 6.24 -11.89 -1.44
CA GLN A 235 4.95 -11.83 -0.73
C GLN A 235 5.01 -10.84 0.42
N GLU A 236 5.36 -9.61 0.12
CA GLU A 236 5.53 -8.54 1.07
C GLU A 236 4.17 -7.93 1.43
N GLY A 237 3.60 -8.38 2.53
CA GLY A 237 2.20 -8.13 2.85
C GLY A 237 1.84 -6.74 3.32
N LEU A 238 2.76 -5.92 3.85
CA LEU A 238 2.45 -4.61 4.44
C LEU A 238 3.45 -3.53 4.03
N SER A 239 2.91 -2.39 3.59
CA SER A 239 3.67 -1.15 3.51
C SER A 239 3.84 -0.52 4.90
N PHE A 240 4.83 0.37 5.03
CA PHE A 240 5.04 1.15 6.25
C PHE A 240 3.81 2.00 6.62
N VAL A 241 3.10 2.53 5.64
CA VAL A 241 1.96 3.43 5.85
C VAL A 241 0.77 2.68 6.44
N ASN A 242 0.33 3.11 7.62
CA ASN A 242 -0.90 2.62 8.24
C ASN A 242 -2.07 3.55 7.87
N ALA A 243 -2.99 3.08 7.03
CA ALA A 243 -4.11 3.87 6.51
C ALA A 243 -5.05 4.43 7.61
N ASP A 244 -5.10 3.82 8.81
CA ASP A 244 -5.92 4.30 9.93
C ASP A 244 -5.39 5.61 10.52
N LEU A 245 -4.08 5.84 10.41
CA LEU A 245 -3.39 6.99 10.98
C LEU A 245 -3.32 8.18 10.02
N VAL A 246 -3.57 7.97 8.72
CA VAL A 246 -3.31 8.95 7.66
C VAL A 246 -4.35 10.08 7.65
N LYS A 247 -3.86 11.32 7.49
CA LYS A 247 -4.64 12.54 7.24
C LYS A 247 -4.61 12.95 5.78
N GLN A 248 -3.42 12.97 5.18
CA GLN A 248 -3.20 13.47 3.83
C GLN A 248 -2.11 12.65 3.14
N VAL A 249 -2.26 12.48 1.84
CA VAL A 249 -1.29 11.79 1.00
C VAL A 249 -1.03 12.62 -0.24
N GLU A 250 0.24 12.87 -0.51
CA GLU A 250 0.73 13.51 -1.72
C GLU A 250 1.65 12.53 -2.44
N PHE A 251 1.32 12.21 -3.67
CA PHE A 251 2.10 11.33 -4.53
C PHE A 251 2.57 12.09 -5.78
N SER A 252 3.88 12.09 -6.03
CA SER A 252 4.47 12.67 -7.23
C SER A 252 5.18 11.60 -8.05
N SER A 253 4.79 11.44 -9.31
CA SER A 253 5.36 10.47 -10.25
C SER A 253 6.55 11.03 -11.07
N GLY A 254 7.03 12.25 -10.74
CA GLY A 254 8.18 12.88 -11.35
C GLY A 254 8.15 14.39 -11.20
N GLY A 255 9.26 15.06 -11.51
CA GLY A 255 9.31 16.52 -11.51
C GLY A 255 9.20 17.20 -10.14
N TRP A 256 9.33 16.49 -9.02
CA TRP A 256 9.11 17.04 -7.66
C TRP A 256 10.13 18.10 -7.26
N GLN A 257 9.73 18.93 -6.31
CA GLN A 257 10.47 20.10 -5.81
C GLN A 257 11.80 19.73 -5.10
N PRO A 258 12.77 20.67 -4.98
CA PRO A 258 14.04 20.48 -4.28
C PRO A 258 13.94 20.07 -2.81
N LYS A 259 12.83 20.40 -2.11
CA LYS A 259 12.58 19.99 -0.72
C LYS A 259 12.60 18.48 -0.52
N TYR A 260 12.24 17.73 -1.55
CA TYR A 260 12.28 16.26 -1.53
C TYR A 260 13.63 15.73 -2.00
N GLY A 261 14.08 14.65 -1.36
CA GLY A 261 15.41 14.10 -1.53
C GLY A 261 15.67 13.36 -2.83
N ASP A 262 16.58 12.44 -2.77
CA ASP A 262 17.36 11.95 -3.91
C ASP A 262 16.91 10.53 -4.27
N LYS A 263 15.99 10.42 -5.21
CA LYS A 263 15.48 9.21 -5.88
C LYS A 263 15.16 9.55 -7.34
N LEU A 264 14.87 8.53 -8.18
CA LEU A 264 14.70 8.70 -9.61
C LEU A 264 13.26 8.54 -10.12
N ALA A 265 12.40 7.80 -9.39
CA ALA A 265 11.10 7.41 -9.89
C ALA A 265 9.94 8.23 -9.32
N SER A 266 9.74 8.26 -8.00
CA SER A 266 8.61 8.95 -7.37
C SER A 266 8.88 9.43 -5.94
N VAL A 267 7.94 10.26 -5.44
CA VAL A 267 7.87 10.67 -4.03
C VAL A 267 6.45 10.43 -3.50
N LEU A 268 6.35 9.76 -2.37
CA LEU A 268 5.14 9.61 -1.57
C LEU A 268 5.34 10.36 -0.24
N SER A 269 4.55 11.38 0.01
CA SER A 269 4.54 12.12 1.27
C SER A 269 3.22 11.89 2.00
N VAL A 270 3.30 11.39 3.20
CA VAL A 270 2.15 11.02 4.02
C VAL A 270 2.19 11.80 5.32
N ASP A 271 1.13 12.54 5.59
CA ASP A 271 0.93 13.20 6.87
C ASP A 271 -0.09 12.41 7.69
N TYR A 272 0.27 12.06 8.92
CA TYR A 272 -0.64 11.42 9.85
C TYR A 272 -1.50 12.45 10.56
N LYS A 273 -2.61 12.00 11.13
CA LYS A 273 -3.55 12.86 11.83
C LYS A 273 -2.92 13.53 13.05
N THR A 274 -3.37 14.75 13.31
CA THR A 274 -3.20 15.40 14.62
C THR A 274 -4.59 15.44 15.27
N PRO A 275 -4.89 14.53 16.20
CA PRO A 275 -6.24 14.38 16.74
C PRO A 275 -6.70 15.59 17.54
N ASP A 276 -7.99 15.91 17.42
CA ASP A 276 -8.66 16.96 18.23
C ASP A 276 -9.63 16.36 19.27
N LYS A 277 -10.11 15.16 19.05
CA LYS A 277 -11.05 14.42 19.90
C LYS A 277 -10.71 12.95 19.93
N PHE A 278 -11.28 12.23 20.89
CA PHE A 278 -11.15 10.77 20.96
C PHE A 278 -11.83 10.13 19.73
N ALA A 279 -11.13 9.22 19.11
CA ALA A 279 -11.67 8.28 18.11
C ALA A 279 -10.86 6.98 18.17
N ALA A 280 -11.52 5.87 17.88
CA ALA A 280 -10.86 4.57 17.80
C ALA A 280 -11.49 3.73 16.68
N SER A 281 -10.75 2.76 16.17
CA SER A 281 -11.29 1.76 15.25
C SER A 281 -10.69 0.39 15.51
N LEU A 282 -11.51 -0.62 15.27
CA LEU A 282 -11.11 -2.03 15.27
C LEU A 282 -11.51 -2.64 13.94
N THR A 283 -10.56 -3.26 13.26
CA THR A 283 -10.77 -3.95 12.00
C THR A 283 -10.43 -5.42 12.18
N ALA A 284 -11.31 -6.31 11.76
CA ALA A 284 -11.07 -7.75 11.68
C ALA A 284 -11.38 -8.23 10.25
N SER A 285 -10.56 -9.14 9.72
CA SER A 285 -10.74 -9.76 8.41
C SER A 285 -10.16 -11.17 8.40
N LEU A 286 -10.44 -11.95 7.35
CA LEU A 286 -9.89 -13.32 7.21
C LEU A 286 -8.35 -13.33 7.10
N VAL A 287 -7.74 -12.20 6.75
CA VAL A 287 -6.28 -12.07 6.62
C VAL A 287 -5.61 -11.36 7.79
N GLY A 288 -6.36 -11.03 8.85
CA GLY A 288 -5.80 -10.40 10.05
C GLY A 288 -6.65 -9.29 10.62
N GLY A 289 -6.06 -8.46 11.48
CA GLY A 289 -6.73 -7.38 12.16
C GLY A 289 -5.88 -6.13 12.35
N ALA A 290 -6.56 -5.03 12.68
CA ALA A 290 -5.92 -3.76 13.01
C ALA A 290 -6.73 -3.04 14.10
N ALA A 291 -6.05 -2.30 14.94
CA ALA A 291 -6.68 -1.40 15.90
C ALA A 291 -5.98 -0.04 15.87
N HIS A 292 -6.75 1.01 16.04
CA HIS A 292 -6.20 2.35 16.18
C HIS A 292 -6.95 3.12 17.27
N ALA A 293 -6.22 4.04 17.92
CA ALA A 293 -6.77 4.96 18.90
C ALA A 293 -6.11 6.32 18.77
N GLU A 294 -6.89 7.36 18.89
CA GLU A 294 -6.45 8.74 18.80
C GLU A 294 -7.20 9.63 19.80
N ALA A 295 -6.52 10.59 20.41
CA ALA A 295 -7.17 11.58 21.26
C ALA A 295 -6.30 12.82 21.47
N ARG A 296 -6.92 13.83 22.07
CA ARG A 296 -6.28 15.04 22.58
C ARG A 296 -6.62 15.24 24.05
N SER A 297 -5.63 15.62 24.84
CA SER A 297 -5.83 15.93 26.26
C SER A 297 -6.79 17.11 26.45
N ALA A 298 -7.52 17.13 27.58
CA ALA A 298 -8.52 18.18 27.88
C ALA A 298 -7.92 19.61 27.89
N ASN A 299 -6.64 19.75 28.25
CA ASN A 299 -5.91 21.03 28.21
C ASN A 299 -5.39 21.38 26.81
N GLY A 300 -5.63 20.54 25.79
CA GLY A 300 -5.19 20.73 24.41
C GLY A 300 -3.69 20.62 24.16
N ARG A 301 -2.89 20.30 25.19
CA ARG A 301 -1.42 20.28 25.09
C ARG A 301 -0.85 19.02 24.44
N VAL A 302 -1.51 17.89 24.62
CA VAL A 302 -1.02 16.60 24.13
C VAL A 302 -2.04 15.99 23.19
N SER A 303 -1.64 15.65 21.98
CA SER A 303 -2.40 14.79 21.10
C SER A 303 -1.62 13.51 20.84
N TYR A 304 -2.30 12.37 20.86
CA TYR A 304 -1.69 11.08 20.59
C TYR A 304 -2.49 10.28 19.58
N LEU A 305 -1.77 9.52 18.81
CA LEU A 305 -2.26 8.67 17.72
C LEU A 305 -1.46 7.37 17.77
N ALA A 306 -2.13 6.24 17.86
CA ALA A 306 -1.49 4.94 17.86
C ALA A 306 -2.26 3.95 17.01
N GLY A 307 -1.56 3.03 16.37
CA GLY A 307 -2.14 1.95 15.59
C GLY A 307 -1.30 0.69 15.64
N VAL A 308 -1.98 -0.44 15.66
CA VAL A 308 -1.36 -1.76 15.58
C VAL A 308 -2.00 -2.55 14.45
N ARG A 309 -1.19 -3.35 13.73
CA ARG A 309 -1.68 -4.23 12.66
C ARG A 309 -1.08 -5.62 12.86
N TYR A 310 -1.90 -6.63 12.58
CA TYR A 310 -1.49 -8.03 12.47
C TYR A 310 -2.04 -8.59 11.17
N LYS A 311 -1.21 -9.26 10.39
CA LYS A 311 -1.60 -9.93 9.15
C LYS A 311 -1.00 -11.32 9.09
N ASN A 312 -1.80 -12.27 8.63
CA ASN A 312 -1.36 -13.61 8.27
C ASN A 312 -1.80 -13.87 6.83
N ALA A 313 -0.84 -14.09 5.95
CA ALA A 313 -1.11 -14.28 4.54
C ALA A 313 -1.45 -15.72 4.17
N GLN A 314 -1.42 -16.67 5.09
CA GLN A 314 -1.65 -18.09 4.83
C GLN A 314 -2.97 -18.35 4.09
N TYR A 315 -4.05 -17.66 4.47
CA TYR A 315 -5.35 -17.79 3.82
C TYR A 315 -5.29 -17.39 2.32
N VAL A 316 -4.60 -16.29 2.00
CA VAL A 316 -4.43 -15.84 0.60
C VAL A 316 -3.56 -16.82 -0.17
N LEU A 317 -2.49 -17.30 0.44
CA LEU A 317 -1.49 -18.15 -0.18
C LEU A 317 -1.98 -19.58 -0.38
N SER A 318 -2.89 -20.07 0.46
CA SER A 318 -3.55 -21.37 0.25
C SER A 318 -4.44 -21.38 -1.01
N SER A 319 -4.78 -20.21 -1.57
CA SER A 319 -5.52 -20.10 -2.83
C SER A 319 -4.63 -20.23 -4.07
N LEU A 320 -3.31 -20.25 -3.94
CA LEU A 320 -2.40 -20.40 -5.07
C LEU A 320 -2.60 -21.76 -5.73
N ARG A 321 -2.66 -21.78 -7.05
CA ARG A 321 -2.94 -22.98 -7.86
C ARG A 321 -1.88 -24.07 -7.74
N GLN A 322 -0.69 -23.66 -7.34
CA GLN A 322 0.47 -24.50 -7.10
C GLN A 322 0.93 -24.20 -5.69
N ALA A 323 0.33 -24.89 -4.73
CA ALA A 323 0.84 -24.92 -3.37
C ALA A 323 2.22 -25.61 -3.43
N GLN A 324 3.26 -24.84 -3.74
CA GLN A 324 4.66 -25.31 -3.67
C GLN A 324 5.11 -25.48 -2.22
N GLY A 325 4.17 -25.58 -1.29
CA GLY A 325 4.42 -25.78 0.12
C GLY A 325 3.64 -24.86 1.05
N GLY A 326 3.75 -25.11 2.33
CA GLY A 326 3.13 -24.34 3.38
C GLY A 326 3.80 -22.98 3.58
N TYR A 327 3.30 -21.93 2.93
CA TYR A 327 3.69 -20.55 3.21
C TYR A 327 2.91 -20.02 4.39
N ASN A 328 3.60 -19.55 5.42
CA ASN A 328 2.98 -18.91 6.58
C ASN A 328 3.68 -17.60 6.96
N PRO A 329 3.53 -16.54 6.15
CA PRO A 329 4.04 -15.23 6.49
C PRO A 329 3.12 -14.54 7.50
N THR A 330 3.72 -14.07 8.58
CA THR A 330 3.06 -13.27 9.60
C THR A 330 3.73 -11.91 9.71
N PHE A 331 2.91 -10.86 9.77
CA PHE A 331 3.37 -9.49 9.87
C PHE A 331 2.65 -8.80 11.03
N TYR A 332 3.38 -8.12 11.87
CA TYR A 332 2.79 -7.20 12.83
C TYR A 332 3.62 -5.94 12.98
N ASP A 333 2.95 -4.82 13.15
CA ASP A 333 3.56 -3.56 13.46
C ASP A 333 2.74 -2.76 14.48
N ALA A 334 3.45 -1.91 15.21
CA ALA A 334 2.88 -0.91 16.09
C ALA A 334 3.51 0.45 15.78
N GLN A 335 2.68 1.46 15.61
CA GLN A 335 3.09 2.84 15.32
C GLN A 335 2.42 3.78 16.30
N ALA A 336 3.19 4.71 16.84
CA ALA A 336 2.69 5.74 17.76
C ALA A 336 3.27 7.11 17.40
N PHE A 337 2.42 8.12 17.50
CA PHE A 337 2.77 9.54 17.34
C PHE A 337 2.18 10.32 18.48
N VAL A 338 3.02 11.12 19.13
CA VAL A 338 2.61 12.00 20.23
C VAL A 338 3.10 13.41 19.92
N ASN A 339 2.19 14.37 19.93
CA ASN A 339 2.53 15.77 19.72
C ASN A 339 2.23 16.56 20.99
N PHE A 340 3.21 17.33 21.42
CA PHE A 340 3.14 18.23 22.57
C PHE A 340 3.12 19.68 22.06
N GLY A 341 2.08 20.44 22.42
CA GLY A 341 2.08 21.89 22.30
C GLY A 341 2.81 22.52 23.48
N LEU A 342 3.90 23.22 23.19
CA LEU A 342 4.75 23.86 24.19
C LEU A 342 4.43 25.36 24.27
N GLY A 343 4.31 25.90 25.47
CA GLY A 343 4.00 27.32 25.67
C GLY A 343 2.70 27.59 26.45
N HIS A 344 2.18 28.81 26.35
CA HIS A 344 0.93 29.22 26.98
C HIS A 344 -0.28 28.65 26.23
N LYS A 345 -1.43 28.57 26.87
CA LYS A 345 -2.64 27.92 26.31
C LYS A 345 -3.10 28.52 24.97
N GLU A 346 -2.85 29.80 24.74
CA GLU A 346 -3.22 30.53 23.52
C GLU A 346 -2.24 30.30 22.36
N ASP A 347 -1.01 29.85 22.65
CA ASP A 347 0.10 29.69 21.70
C ASP A 347 0.60 28.26 21.59
N LEU A 348 -0.19 27.25 21.97
CA LEU A 348 0.23 25.83 22.00
C LEU A 348 0.68 25.27 20.63
N GLN A 349 0.23 25.89 19.55
CA GLN A 349 0.62 25.48 18.20
C GLN A 349 1.88 26.18 17.69
N ARG A 350 2.33 27.25 18.36
CA ARG A 350 3.52 28.01 17.96
C ARG A 350 4.80 27.19 18.11
N THR A 351 4.88 26.41 19.19
CA THR A 351 5.99 25.46 19.40
C THR A 351 5.41 24.08 19.62
N THR A 352 5.78 23.13 18.77
CA THR A 352 5.31 21.74 18.91
C THR A 352 6.49 20.78 18.91
N LEU A 353 6.42 19.79 19.79
CA LEU A 353 7.34 18.65 19.83
C LEU A 353 6.58 17.39 19.44
N GLY A 354 6.92 16.80 18.32
CA GLY A 354 6.40 15.52 17.84
C GLY A 354 7.34 14.37 18.17
N LEU A 355 6.81 13.28 18.67
CA LEU A 355 7.50 12.00 18.89
C LEU A 355 6.90 10.94 17.98
N MET A 356 7.76 10.15 17.34
CA MET A 356 7.39 9.00 16.53
C MET A 356 8.06 7.75 17.09
N ALA A 357 7.32 6.66 17.20
CA ALA A 357 7.86 5.34 17.49
C ALA A 357 7.19 4.29 16.59
N VAL A 358 8.00 3.44 15.97
CA VAL A 358 7.56 2.36 15.12
C VAL A 358 8.33 1.09 15.44
N VAL A 359 7.59 0.00 15.63
CA VAL A 359 8.13 -1.34 15.79
C VAL A 359 7.42 -2.24 14.80
N ALA A 360 8.17 -2.96 13.98
CA ALA A 360 7.61 -3.91 13.03
C ALA A 360 8.40 -5.21 13.04
N HIS A 361 7.68 -6.32 12.95
CA HIS A 361 8.24 -7.65 12.88
C HIS A 361 7.56 -8.46 11.78
N ASN A 362 8.35 -9.10 10.95
CA ASN A 362 7.88 -9.94 9.86
C ASN A 362 8.59 -11.29 9.97
N ASP A 363 7.84 -12.37 10.09
CA ASP A 363 8.34 -13.75 10.13
C ASP A 363 7.72 -14.50 8.95
N TYR A 364 8.55 -14.84 8.01
CA TYR A 364 8.20 -15.52 6.79
C TYR A 364 8.73 -16.95 6.87
N ARG A 365 7.84 -17.92 6.94
CA ARG A 365 8.17 -19.35 7.00
C ARG A 365 7.64 -20.04 5.76
N PHE A 366 8.49 -20.83 5.16
CA PHE A 366 8.15 -21.66 4.04
C PHE A 366 8.64 -23.09 4.28
N ALA A 367 7.70 -24.02 4.24
CA ALA A 367 7.94 -25.45 4.20
C ALA A 367 7.52 -25.94 2.81
N PRO A 368 8.47 -26.24 1.91
CA PRO A 368 8.11 -26.70 0.58
C PRO A 368 7.40 -28.05 0.64
N GLU A 369 6.41 -28.23 -0.21
CA GLU A 369 5.66 -29.47 -0.39
C GLU A 369 5.80 -29.92 -1.84
N THR A 370 5.79 -31.23 -2.04
CA THR A 370 5.79 -31.82 -3.38
C THR A 370 4.56 -31.38 -4.15
N GLY A 371 4.77 -30.93 -5.37
CA GLY A 371 3.72 -30.38 -6.22
C GLY A 371 3.94 -30.65 -7.68
N GLU A 372 2.95 -30.33 -8.49
CA GLU A 372 3.05 -30.37 -9.95
C GLU A 372 2.62 -29.03 -10.56
N SER A 373 3.28 -28.66 -11.65
CA SER A 373 2.96 -27.50 -12.46
C SER A 373 2.84 -27.89 -13.92
N THR A 374 1.78 -27.44 -14.58
CA THR A 374 1.56 -27.70 -16.00
C THR A 374 1.60 -26.39 -16.77
N PHE A 375 2.43 -26.30 -17.79
CA PHE A 375 2.61 -25.11 -18.62
C PHE A 375 2.88 -25.48 -20.07
N SER A 376 2.63 -24.55 -20.99
CA SER A 376 2.86 -24.77 -22.43
C SER A 376 4.29 -24.37 -22.76
N THR A 377 5.02 -25.28 -23.43
CA THR A 377 6.37 -25.06 -23.97
C THR A 377 6.34 -24.74 -25.45
N GLY A 378 5.17 -24.80 -26.10
CA GLY A 378 4.95 -24.50 -27.51
C GLY A 378 3.46 -24.44 -27.82
N LEU A 379 3.08 -24.14 -29.08
CA LEU A 379 1.68 -23.99 -29.48
C LEU A 379 0.80 -25.22 -29.17
N ASN A 380 1.36 -26.45 -29.27
CA ASN A 380 0.65 -27.69 -28.97
C ASN A 380 1.35 -28.59 -27.95
N GLN A 381 2.40 -28.08 -27.27
CA GLN A 381 3.12 -28.85 -26.29
C GLN A 381 2.75 -28.41 -24.90
N LEU A 382 2.22 -29.33 -24.11
CA LEU A 382 1.94 -29.16 -22.71
C LEU A 382 2.92 -30.01 -21.91
N THR A 383 3.67 -29.35 -21.02
CA THR A 383 4.66 -30.00 -20.17
C THR A 383 4.20 -29.94 -18.74
N ARG A 384 4.26 -31.02 -18.02
CA ARG A 384 4.05 -31.10 -16.58
C ARG A 384 5.39 -31.27 -15.90
N VAL A 385 5.66 -30.41 -14.91
CA VAL A 385 6.81 -30.57 -14.01
C VAL A 385 6.31 -31.06 -12.65
N PHE A 386 6.86 -32.17 -12.21
CA PHE A 386 6.74 -32.64 -10.84
C PHE A 386 7.94 -32.11 -10.07
N ILE A 387 7.65 -31.50 -8.91
CA ILE A 387 8.67 -30.90 -8.05
C ILE A 387 8.57 -31.57 -6.69
N GLY A 388 9.53 -32.42 -6.38
CA GLY A 388 9.73 -32.99 -5.05
C GLY A 388 10.52 -32.00 -4.21
N TYR A 389 9.88 -31.37 -3.22
CA TYR A 389 10.53 -30.45 -2.32
C TYR A 389 10.77 -31.07 -0.95
N GLY A 390 11.92 -30.74 -0.35
CA GLY A 390 12.26 -31.02 1.03
C GLY A 390 12.90 -29.82 1.71
N GLY A 391 12.87 -29.78 3.06
CA GLY A 391 13.56 -28.77 3.83
C GLY A 391 12.66 -27.62 4.34
N ARG A 392 13.26 -26.45 4.57
CA ARG A 392 12.57 -25.27 5.11
C ARG A 392 13.33 -23.99 4.81
N GLU A 393 12.57 -22.90 4.71
CA GLU A 393 13.10 -21.55 4.61
C GLU A 393 12.43 -20.66 5.68
N ARG A 394 13.20 -19.79 6.30
CA ARG A 394 12.71 -18.78 7.22
C ARG A 394 13.42 -17.46 6.94
N MET A 395 12.64 -16.40 6.76
CA MET A 395 13.12 -15.04 6.70
C MET A 395 12.46 -14.22 7.80
N GLN A 396 13.26 -13.47 8.53
CA GLN A 396 12.79 -12.62 9.62
C GLN A 396 13.32 -11.21 9.44
N PHE A 397 12.45 -10.22 9.64
CA PHE A 397 12.78 -8.81 9.50
C PHE A 397 12.24 -8.04 10.70
N ASP A 398 13.12 -7.43 11.46
CA ASP A 398 12.79 -6.58 12.58
C ASP A 398 13.16 -5.13 12.27
N THR A 399 12.21 -4.22 12.46
CA THR A 399 12.42 -2.79 12.22
C THR A 399 12.00 -1.99 13.45
N TYR A 400 12.91 -1.16 13.93
CA TYR A 400 12.68 -0.21 15.01
C TYR A 400 13.03 1.18 14.52
N GLN A 401 12.08 2.11 14.58
CA GLN A 401 12.32 3.50 14.17
C GLN A 401 11.76 4.45 15.21
N GLY A 402 12.59 5.41 15.63
CA GLY A 402 12.22 6.53 16.48
C GLY A 402 12.45 7.85 15.76
N GLY A 403 11.64 8.86 16.07
CA GLY A 403 11.77 10.20 15.51
C GLY A 403 11.36 11.29 16.49
N LEU A 404 12.04 12.44 16.41
CA LEU A 404 11.76 13.67 17.11
C LEU A 404 11.58 14.79 16.09
N ASN A 405 10.53 15.59 16.24
CA ASN A 405 10.26 16.76 15.39
C ASN A 405 9.94 17.96 16.29
N LEU A 406 10.86 18.90 16.38
CA LEU A 406 10.67 20.18 17.07
C LEU A 406 10.41 21.27 16.04
N LYS A 407 9.20 21.82 16.04
CA LYS A 407 8.76 22.88 15.14
C LYS A 407 8.46 24.14 15.93
N HIS A 408 8.98 25.28 15.45
CA HIS A 408 8.71 26.58 16.03
C HIS A 408 8.35 27.61 14.96
N ASP A 409 7.23 28.30 15.18
CA ASP A 409 6.77 29.42 14.35
C ASP A 409 7.24 30.73 15.00
N PHE A 410 8.40 31.28 14.55
CA PHE A 410 8.94 32.54 15.07
C PHE A 410 8.00 33.72 14.76
N SER A 411 7.37 33.66 13.60
CA SER A 411 6.36 34.61 13.15
C SER A 411 5.44 33.95 12.13
N SER A 412 4.42 34.65 11.67
CA SER A 412 3.59 34.20 10.52
C SER A 412 4.39 33.98 9.23
N ARG A 413 5.60 34.60 9.15
CA ARG A 413 6.49 34.53 7.98
C ARG A 413 7.65 33.57 8.13
N LEU A 414 8.09 33.24 9.34
CA LEU A 414 9.27 32.42 9.61
C LEU A 414 8.92 31.22 10.51
N GLN A 415 9.16 30.04 10.01
CA GLN A 415 9.04 28.77 10.70
C GLN A 415 10.33 27.99 10.56
N ILE A 416 10.77 27.36 11.65
CA ILE A 416 11.92 26.44 11.66
C ILE A 416 11.48 25.12 12.29
N GLU A 417 12.03 24.06 11.74
CA GLU A 417 11.76 22.68 12.13
C GLU A 417 13.07 21.91 12.26
N LEU A 418 13.25 21.18 13.37
CA LEU A 418 14.38 20.31 13.63
C LEU A 418 13.87 18.88 13.77
N LEU A 419 14.39 17.98 12.93
CA LEU A 419 14.02 16.57 12.93
C LEU A 419 15.23 15.71 13.26
N GLY A 420 15.05 14.76 14.16
CA GLY A 420 16.02 13.71 14.45
C GLY A 420 15.37 12.35 14.28
N SER A 421 16.04 11.39 13.64
CA SER A 421 15.52 10.02 13.60
C SER A 421 16.60 8.97 13.74
N ALA A 422 16.20 7.81 14.28
CA ALA A 422 17.02 6.61 14.42
C ALA A 422 16.26 5.42 13.87
N LEU A 423 16.89 4.64 13.00
CA LEU A 423 16.39 3.39 12.43
C LEU A 423 17.36 2.27 12.75
N ILE A 424 16.84 1.13 13.23
CA ILE A 424 17.55 -0.14 13.36
C ILE A 424 16.74 -1.19 12.61
N SER A 425 17.35 -1.86 11.63
CA SER A 425 16.77 -2.97 10.91
C SER A 425 17.66 -4.20 11.04
N ARG A 426 17.07 -5.35 11.30
CA ARG A 426 17.73 -6.65 11.36
C ARG A 426 17.04 -7.60 10.42
N GLU A 427 17.81 -8.31 9.61
CA GLU A 427 17.32 -9.29 8.66
C GLU A 427 18.05 -10.60 8.85
N PHE A 428 17.29 -11.69 8.89
CA PHE A 428 17.81 -13.06 8.96
C PHE A 428 17.19 -13.88 7.84
N GLU A 429 18.01 -14.59 7.11
CA GLU A 429 17.58 -15.53 6.09
C GLU A 429 18.24 -16.90 6.38
N TYR A 430 17.39 -17.87 6.68
CA TYR A 430 17.78 -19.26 6.89
C TYR A 430 17.07 -20.11 5.83
N ARG A 431 17.85 -20.83 5.04
CA ARG A 431 17.34 -21.70 4.00
C ARG A 431 18.09 -23.00 4.03
N ASP A 432 17.35 -24.11 4.03
CA ASP A 432 17.79 -25.45 3.71
C ASP A 432 16.67 -26.05 2.87
N VAL A 433 16.82 -25.96 1.54
CA VAL A 433 15.77 -26.40 0.60
C VAL A 433 16.41 -27.25 -0.46
N GLU A 434 15.85 -28.42 -0.66
CA GLU A 434 16.14 -29.32 -1.77
C GLU A 434 14.91 -29.40 -2.68
N ALA A 435 15.13 -29.33 -3.98
CA ALA A 435 14.10 -29.46 -4.99
C ALA A 435 14.54 -30.45 -6.05
N ALA A 436 13.85 -31.58 -6.16
CA ALA A 436 14.02 -32.56 -7.22
C ALA A 436 12.97 -32.34 -8.32
N TYR A 437 13.36 -32.43 -9.57
CA TYR A 437 12.52 -32.09 -10.70
C TYR A 437 12.37 -33.24 -11.65
N ARG A 438 11.11 -33.51 -12.07
CA ARG A 438 10.78 -34.46 -13.13
C ARG A 438 9.87 -33.82 -14.14
N PHE A 439 10.17 -33.89 -15.41
CA PHE A 439 9.34 -33.44 -16.51
C PHE A 439 8.54 -34.59 -17.12
N ALA A 440 7.31 -34.28 -17.51
CA ALA A 440 6.46 -35.16 -18.30
C ALA A 440 5.87 -34.37 -19.46
N GLU A 441 5.95 -34.92 -20.68
CA GLU A 441 5.17 -34.42 -21.83
C GLU A 441 3.75 -34.93 -21.71
N ILE A 442 2.77 -34.08 -21.93
CA ILE A 442 1.34 -34.42 -21.87
C ILE A 442 0.84 -34.66 -23.27
N ASN A 443 0.27 -35.85 -23.51
CA ASN A 443 -0.35 -36.18 -24.78
C ASN A 443 -1.59 -35.29 -25.00
N ARG A 444 -1.61 -34.54 -26.12
CA ARG A 444 -2.70 -33.64 -26.49
C ARG A 444 -3.50 -34.15 -27.68
N ASP A 445 -3.27 -35.36 -28.13
CA ASP A 445 -4.04 -36.00 -29.17
C ASP A 445 -5.38 -36.50 -28.61
N PRO A 446 -6.53 -35.85 -28.96
CA PRO A 446 -7.85 -36.25 -28.46
C PRO A 446 -8.28 -37.65 -28.89
N SER A 447 -7.64 -38.21 -29.93
CA SER A 447 -7.93 -39.56 -30.44
C SER A 447 -7.16 -40.66 -29.71
N SER A 448 -6.16 -40.31 -28.92
CA SER A 448 -5.35 -41.25 -28.15
C SER A 448 -6.03 -41.68 -26.85
N LEU A 449 -5.85 -42.96 -26.49
CA LEU A 449 -6.31 -43.46 -25.19
C LEU A 449 -5.60 -42.79 -24.02
N ASP A 450 -4.40 -42.25 -24.27
CA ASP A 450 -3.59 -41.52 -23.27
C ASP A 450 -3.79 -40.02 -23.34
N PHE A 451 -4.92 -39.52 -23.84
CA PHE A 451 -5.22 -38.11 -23.89
C PHE A 451 -5.13 -37.47 -22.48
N ASN A 452 -4.40 -36.38 -22.37
CA ASN A 452 -4.08 -35.67 -21.12
C ASN A 452 -3.23 -36.46 -20.10
N GLN A 453 -2.65 -37.59 -20.48
CA GLN A 453 -1.71 -38.34 -19.63
C GLN A 453 -0.27 -37.99 -19.97
N ALA A 454 0.62 -38.23 -19.00
CA ALA A 454 2.06 -38.14 -19.18
C ALA A 454 2.56 -39.31 -20.05
N VAL A 455 3.18 -39.00 -21.17
CA VAL A 455 3.67 -40.01 -22.15
C VAL A 455 5.18 -40.12 -22.15
N ARG A 456 5.91 -39.11 -21.72
CA ARG A 456 7.36 -39.10 -21.58
C ARG A 456 7.74 -38.45 -20.28
N GLU A 457 8.34 -39.21 -19.40
CA GLU A 457 8.90 -38.69 -18.14
C GLU A 457 10.41 -38.61 -18.22
N ARG A 458 10.97 -37.54 -17.66
CA ARG A 458 12.41 -37.34 -17.62
C ARG A 458 12.80 -36.66 -16.30
N ASP A 459 13.68 -37.30 -15.55
CA ASP A 459 14.29 -36.70 -14.37
C ASP A 459 15.30 -35.63 -14.79
N LEU A 460 15.26 -34.49 -14.13
CA LEU A 460 16.14 -33.35 -14.37
C LEU A 460 17.25 -33.23 -13.33
N GLY A 461 17.17 -34.00 -12.24
CA GLY A 461 18.03 -33.89 -11.08
C GLY A 461 17.47 -33.07 -9.97
N SER A 462 18.29 -32.73 -8.99
CA SER A 462 17.91 -31.92 -7.84
C SER A 462 18.80 -30.69 -7.68
N GLU A 463 18.26 -29.67 -7.00
CA GLU A 463 19.00 -28.50 -6.58
C GLU A 463 18.87 -28.32 -5.07
N PHE A 464 19.99 -28.21 -4.38
CA PHE A 464 20.06 -27.88 -2.96
C PHE A 464 20.56 -26.47 -2.75
N LYS A 465 19.88 -25.72 -1.87
CA LYS A 465 20.24 -24.36 -1.47
C LYS A 465 20.28 -24.24 0.05
N HIS A 466 21.41 -23.79 0.55
CA HIS A 466 21.67 -23.48 1.94
C HIS A 466 22.02 -22.00 2.09
N SER A 467 21.42 -21.31 3.08
CA SER A 467 21.76 -19.92 3.40
C SER A 467 21.68 -19.67 4.91
N ARG A 468 22.64 -18.89 5.41
CA ARG A 468 22.70 -18.36 6.79
C ARG A 468 23.12 -16.90 6.71
N ASN A 469 22.20 -16.07 6.25
CA ASN A 469 22.45 -14.65 6.00
C ASN A 469 21.95 -13.79 7.16
N ASN A 470 22.70 -12.76 7.50
CA ASN A 470 22.36 -11.81 8.57
C ASN A 470 22.77 -10.40 8.16
N LEU A 471 21.83 -9.46 8.13
CA LEU A 471 22.12 -8.06 7.87
C LEU A 471 21.59 -7.21 9.02
N THR A 472 22.41 -6.29 9.53
CA THR A 472 21.99 -5.27 10.50
C THR A 472 22.32 -3.89 9.96
N ALA A 473 21.29 -3.04 9.83
CA ALA A 473 21.45 -1.65 9.44
C ALA A 473 21.05 -0.72 10.59
N ARG A 474 21.89 0.28 10.88
CA ARG A 474 21.66 1.34 11.85
C ARG A 474 21.84 2.68 11.16
N ILE A 475 20.81 3.51 11.17
CA ILE A 475 20.80 4.80 10.47
C ILE A 475 20.32 5.87 11.42
N PHE A 476 21.13 6.93 11.59
CA PHE A 476 20.80 8.10 12.37
C PHE A 476 20.75 9.31 11.44
N THR A 477 19.73 10.15 11.58
CA THR A 477 19.61 11.37 10.80
C THR A 477 19.26 12.55 11.68
N LEU A 478 19.86 13.70 11.32
CA LEU A 478 19.50 15.01 11.89
C LEU A 478 19.24 15.94 10.70
N GLU A 479 18.11 16.63 10.73
CA GLU A 479 17.70 17.51 9.66
C GLU A 479 17.11 18.80 10.21
N THR A 480 17.44 19.95 9.60
CA THR A 480 16.79 21.23 9.84
C THR A 480 16.09 21.68 8.58
N ARG A 481 14.90 22.28 8.74
CA ARG A 481 14.11 22.86 7.65
C ARG A 481 13.60 24.22 8.06
N GLY A 482 13.59 25.16 7.12
CA GLY A 482 13.05 26.48 7.29
C GLY A 482 12.02 26.79 6.20
N ARG A 483 11.01 27.57 6.59
CA ARG A 483 10.08 28.23 5.69
C ARG A 483 10.09 29.72 6.02
N TRP A 484 10.37 30.55 5.03
CA TRP A 484 10.41 32.00 5.16
C TRP A 484 9.63 32.66 4.03
N ALA A 485 8.74 33.57 4.36
CA ALA A 485 7.96 34.36 3.41
C ALA A 485 8.46 35.83 3.48
N PRO A 486 9.57 36.17 2.79
CA PRO A 486 10.15 37.54 2.83
C PRO A 486 9.17 38.60 2.28
N ALA A 487 8.39 38.24 1.27
CA ALA A 487 7.39 39.07 0.63
C ALA A 487 6.10 38.30 0.35
N ALA A 488 5.03 39.02 0.03
CA ALA A 488 3.70 38.40 -0.18
C ALA A 488 3.68 37.35 -1.30
N HIS A 489 4.59 37.48 -2.28
CA HIS A 489 4.63 36.60 -3.44
C HIS A 489 5.72 35.53 -3.40
N HIS A 490 6.59 35.53 -2.38
CA HIS A 490 7.73 34.63 -2.28
C HIS A 490 7.61 33.75 -1.03
N THR A 491 7.87 32.47 -1.20
CA THR A 491 8.02 31.51 -0.10
C THR A 491 9.29 30.71 -0.29
N VAL A 492 10.32 31.10 0.45
CA VAL A 492 11.60 30.40 0.47
C VAL A 492 11.54 29.23 1.43
N ARG A 493 11.94 28.06 0.98
CA ARG A 493 12.15 26.86 1.82
C ARG A 493 13.58 26.43 1.68
N TRP A 494 14.17 26.05 2.79
CA TRP A 494 15.56 25.56 2.86
C TRP A 494 15.66 24.44 3.88
N GLY A 495 16.73 23.67 3.78
CA GLY A 495 17.01 22.63 4.76
C GLY A 495 18.39 22.04 4.60
N GLY A 496 18.89 21.47 5.70
CA GLY A 496 20.12 20.71 5.76
C GLY A 496 19.90 19.41 6.50
N LYS A 497 20.46 18.33 6.01
CA LYS A 497 20.34 16.97 6.60
C LYS A 497 21.71 16.31 6.65
N ILE A 498 22.03 15.72 7.79
CA ILE A 498 23.16 14.80 7.93
C ILE A 498 22.64 13.44 8.37
N GLY A 499 23.13 12.40 7.73
CA GLY A 499 22.78 11.01 8.03
C GLY A 499 24.04 10.17 8.18
N ARG A 500 24.09 9.34 9.23
CA ARG A 500 25.14 8.35 9.42
C ARG A 500 24.54 6.95 9.37
N GLU A 501 25.07 6.12 8.47
CA GLU A 501 24.65 4.74 8.28
C GLU A 501 25.78 3.77 8.62
N LYS A 502 25.45 2.73 9.40
CA LYS A 502 26.33 1.61 9.69
C LYS A 502 25.60 0.33 9.33
N ILE A 503 26.13 -0.40 8.37
CA ILE A 503 25.56 -1.67 7.88
C ILE A 503 26.59 -2.76 8.09
N ALA A 504 26.18 -3.89 8.67
CA ALA A 504 26.93 -5.12 8.79
C ALA A 504 26.15 -6.22 8.09
N ASP A 505 26.79 -6.95 7.17
CA ASP A 505 26.16 -7.96 6.30
C ASP A 505 27.05 -9.19 6.25
N ARG A 506 26.55 -10.31 6.77
CA ARG A 506 27.20 -11.61 6.72
C ARG A 506 26.40 -12.54 5.86
N LEU A 507 27.08 -13.12 4.87
CA LEU A 507 26.51 -14.11 3.96
C LEU A 507 27.28 -15.43 4.12
N ASP A 508 26.55 -16.53 4.25
CA ASP A 508 27.04 -17.88 4.15
C ASP A 508 26.06 -18.68 3.34
N GLU A 509 26.37 -18.85 2.06
CA GLU A 509 25.50 -19.52 1.10
C GLU A 509 26.26 -20.67 0.45
N TYR A 510 25.54 -21.77 0.27
CA TYR A 510 26.03 -22.94 -0.39
C TYR A 510 24.93 -23.53 -1.26
N SER A 511 25.29 -23.87 -2.50
CA SER A 511 24.35 -24.56 -3.39
C SER A 511 25.06 -25.58 -4.25
N TYR A 512 24.31 -26.62 -4.60
CA TYR A 512 24.72 -27.57 -5.62
C TYR A 512 23.49 -28.03 -6.42
N ALA A 513 23.75 -28.46 -7.66
CA ALA A 513 22.75 -29.14 -8.47
C ALA A 513 23.33 -30.52 -8.83
N ASP A 514 22.55 -31.56 -8.62
CA ASP A 514 22.90 -32.89 -9.02
C ASP A 514 22.15 -33.34 -10.29
N SER A 515 22.58 -34.43 -10.83
CA SER A 515 21.96 -35.11 -11.95
C SER A 515 22.11 -36.61 -11.73
N ALA A 516 21.01 -37.30 -11.36
CA ALA A 516 20.96 -38.74 -11.16
C ALA A 516 22.04 -39.25 -10.16
N ASP A 517 21.96 -38.74 -8.91
CA ASP A 517 22.84 -39.09 -7.78
C ASP A 517 24.33 -38.70 -7.92
N PHE A 518 24.66 -37.86 -8.90
CA PHE A 518 25.98 -37.32 -9.10
C PHE A 518 26.02 -35.80 -9.04
N VAL A 519 26.80 -35.24 -8.12
CA VAL A 519 27.01 -33.79 -7.99
C VAL A 519 28.36 -33.41 -8.56
N PRO A 520 28.40 -32.88 -9.82
CA PRO A 520 29.67 -32.41 -10.37
C PRO A 520 30.17 -31.20 -9.57
N ASP A 521 31.47 -31.16 -9.28
CA ASP A 521 32.09 -30.04 -8.58
C ASP A 521 31.85 -28.70 -9.33
N ALA A 522 31.76 -28.73 -10.65
CA ALA A 522 31.41 -27.58 -11.47
C ALA A 522 30.01 -26.98 -11.14
N ARG A 523 29.13 -27.74 -10.54
CA ARG A 523 27.76 -27.29 -10.15
C ARG A 523 27.67 -26.90 -8.67
N ARG A 524 28.76 -26.88 -7.94
CA ARG A 524 28.84 -26.43 -6.55
C ARG A 524 29.20 -24.95 -6.53
N THR A 525 28.48 -24.20 -5.72
CA THR A 525 28.75 -22.77 -5.50
C THR A 525 28.77 -22.50 -4.00
N ARG A 526 29.75 -21.75 -3.54
CA ARG A 526 29.86 -21.27 -2.17
C ARG A 526 30.11 -19.78 -2.15
N LEU A 527 29.35 -19.03 -1.36
CA LEU A 527 29.54 -17.62 -1.10
C LEU A 527 29.75 -17.40 0.40
N LEU A 528 30.92 -16.88 0.75
CA LEU A 528 31.24 -16.45 2.11
C LEU A 528 31.55 -14.96 2.08
N SER A 529 30.90 -14.18 2.94
CA SER A 529 31.10 -12.73 2.99
C SER A 529 30.83 -12.20 4.38
N ASP A 530 31.68 -11.29 4.84
CA ASP A 530 31.47 -10.48 6.04
C ASP A 530 31.83 -9.03 5.71
N LEU A 531 30.81 -8.22 5.46
CA LEU A 531 30.94 -6.86 4.95
C LEU A 531 30.46 -5.85 5.98
N SER A 532 31.16 -4.74 6.08
CA SER A 532 30.69 -3.60 6.86
C SER A 532 30.81 -2.31 6.06
N LEU A 533 29.79 -1.48 6.14
CA LEU A 533 29.77 -0.13 5.57
C LEU A 533 29.53 0.88 6.68
N LEU A 534 30.42 1.85 6.79
CA LEU A 534 30.22 3.05 7.61
C LEU A 534 30.26 4.26 6.68
N SER A 535 29.16 4.99 6.60
CA SER A 535 29.00 6.07 5.66
C SER A 535 28.29 7.27 6.27
N THR A 536 28.62 8.47 5.80
CA THR A 536 27.91 9.70 6.13
C THR A 536 27.42 10.36 4.87
N ARG A 537 26.16 10.84 4.91
CA ARG A 537 25.51 11.58 3.82
C ARG A 537 25.13 12.96 4.33
N SER A 538 25.61 14.00 3.66
CA SER A 538 25.26 15.39 3.94
C SER A 538 24.47 15.95 2.77
N GLN A 539 23.35 16.59 3.07
CA GLN A 539 22.43 17.10 2.06
C GLN A 539 21.98 18.51 2.43
N GLY A 540 21.73 19.33 1.42
CA GLY A 540 21.15 20.64 1.62
C GLY A 540 20.28 21.03 0.43
N PHE A 541 19.24 21.82 0.67
CA PHE A 541 18.41 22.37 -0.41
C PHE A 541 17.99 23.80 -0.11
N VAL A 542 17.72 24.54 -1.19
CA VAL A 542 17.03 25.81 -1.17
C VAL A 542 16.09 25.88 -2.35
N GLN A 543 14.88 26.38 -2.10
CA GLN A 543 13.90 26.64 -3.17
C GLN A 543 13.09 27.89 -2.85
N ASP A 544 12.69 28.60 -3.89
CA ASP A 544 11.69 29.66 -3.81
C ASP A 544 10.46 29.28 -4.61
N THR A 545 9.30 29.52 -4.02
CA THR A 545 8.00 29.45 -4.69
C THR A 545 7.51 30.87 -4.89
N TRP A 546 7.60 31.34 -6.14
CA TRP A 546 7.24 32.68 -6.56
C TRP A 546 5.86 32.69 -7.22
N ASN A 547 4.89 33.28 -6.55
CA ASN A 547 3.56 33.55 -7.11
C ASN A 547 3.67 34.81 -7.99
N LEU A 548 3.92 34.62 -9.28
CA LEU A 548 4.06 35.71 -10.27
C LEU A 548 2.80 36.59 -10.29
N ASP A 549 1.66 35.98 -10.21
CA ASP A 549 0.34 36.57 -10.03
C ASP A 549 -0.66 35.55 -9.44
N SER A 550 -1.96 35.89 -9.43
CA SER A 550 -3.01 34.98 -8.93
C SER A 550 -3.18 33.69 -9.75
N LEU A 551 -2.64 33.64 -10.98
CA LEU A 551 -2.81 32.53 -11.93
C LEU A 551 -1.52 31.77 -12.22
N ARG A 552 -0.34 32.34 -11.93
CA ARG A 552 0.95 31.76 -12.31
C ARG A 552 1.86 31.59 -11.11
N THR A 553 2.45 30.41 -11.00
CA THR A 553 3.43 30.07 -9.95
C THR A 553 4.68 29.47 -10.59
N LEU A 554 5.83 29.95 -10.17
CA LEU A 554 7.14 29.41 -10.52
C LEU A 554 7.81 28.91 -9.24
N THR A 555 8.19 27.64 -9.20
CA THR A 555 9.01 27.09 -8.12
C THR A 555 10.35 26.67 -8.69
N TYR A 556 11.43 27.21 -8.14
CA TYR A 556 12.79 26.92 -8.59
C TYR A 556 13.72 26.76 -7.38
N GLY A 557 14.78 26.01 -7.59
CA GLY A 557 15.76 25.80 -6.54
C GLY A 557 16.72 24.69 -6.88
N ALA A 558 17.53 24.32 -5.90
CA ALA A 558 18.53 23.30 -6.05
C ALA A 558 18.73 22.50 -4.76
N ARG A 559 19.27 21.31 -4.93
CA ARG A 559 19.69 20.43 -3.86
C ARG A 559 21.12 19.97 -4.09
N ALA A 560 21.91 19.90 -3.02
CA ALA A 560 23.25 19.32 -3.03
C ALA A 560 23.28 18.10 -2.13
N HIS A 561 24.05 17.09 -2.52
CA HIS A 561 24.28 15.89 -1.74
C HIS A 561 25.74 15.48 -1.81
N TYR A 562 26.37 15.33 -0.66
CA TYR A 562 27.74 14.83 -0.50
C TYR A 562 27.72 13.48 0.21
N TRP A 563 28.44 12.52 -0.35
CA TRP A 563 28.55 11.18 0.19
C TRP A 563 30.01 10.81 0.48
N THR A 564 30.32 10.48 1.75
CA THR A 564 31.72 10.27 2.19
C THR A 564 32.34 8.98 1.65
N THR A 565 31.55 7.98 1.29
CA THR A 565 32.07 6.67 0.84
C THR A 565 32.87 6.77 -0.46
N ASN A 566 32.38 7.58 -1.43
CA ASN A 566 33.07 7.79 -2.71
C ASN A 566 33.54 9.23 -2.91
N GLY A 567 33.37 10.12 -1.93
CA GLY A 567 33.73 11.55 -2.02
C GLY A 567 32.91 12.35 -3.03
N GLN A 568 31.78 11.82 -3.52
CA GLN A 568 31.00 12.46 -4.58
C GLN A 568 30.09 13.57 -4.02
N LEU A 569 30.20 14.76 -4.64
CA LEU A 569 29.23 15.85 -4.48
C LEU A 569 28.39 15.95 -5.75
N VAL A 570 27.06 15.92 -5.60
CA VAL A 570 26.10 16.07 -6.70
C VAL A 570 25.20 17.28 -6.48
N PHE A 571 24.77 17.92 -7.55
CA PHE A 571 23.96 19.14 -7.54
C PHE A 571 22.73 18.98 -8.43
N SER A 572 21.52 19.16 -7.88
CA SER A 572 20.21 18.87 -8.48
C SER A 572 19.38 20.15 -8.66
N PRO A 573 19.55 20.93 -9.73
CA PRO A 573 18.67 22.05 -10.04
C PRO A 573 17.31 21.55 -10.52
N ARG A 574 16.23 22.21 -10.10
CA ARG A 574 14.85 21.86 -10.45
C ARG A 574 14.00 23.12 -10.61
N VAL A 575 13.15 23.11 -11.62
CA VAL A 575 12.22 24.19 -11.93
C VAL A 575 10.85 23.60 -12.24
N GLN A 576 9.81 24.20 -11.68
CA GLN A 576 8.42 23.89 -11.98
C GLN A 576 7.66 25.18 -12.29
N TYR A 577 6.79 25.12 -13.27
CA TYR A 577 5.90 26.22 -13.63
C TYR A 577 4.47 25.70 -13.71
N SER A 578 3.54 26.44 -13.14
CA SER A 578 2.10 26.19 -13.29
C SER A 578 1.36 27.46 -13.64
N GLN A 579 0.37 27.34 -14.52
CA GLN A 579 -0.45 28.45 -14.99
C GLN A 579 -1.89 28.04 -15.16
N ILE A 580 -2.81 28.81 -14.57
CA ILE A 580 -4.24 28.75 -14.86
C ILE A 580 -4.53 29.63 -16.07
N SER A 581 -5.32 29.12 -17.01
CA SER A 581 -5.69 29.89 -18.20
C SER A 581 -6.61 31.06 -17.84
N ARG A 582 -6.25 32.27 -18.27
CA ARG A 582 -7.09 33.47 -18.08
C ARG A 582 -8.42 33.37 -18.81
N ARG A 583 -8.44 32.76 -20.00
CA ARG A 583 -9.64 32.62 -20.84
C ARG A 583 -10.52 31.45 -20.37
N HIS A 584 -9.93 30.44 -19.81
CA HIS A 584 -10.60 29.21 -19.37
C HIS A 584 -10.11 28.82 -17.98
N PRO A 585 -10.65 29.41 -16.88
CA PRO A 585 -10.16 29.16 -15.50
C PRO A 585 -10.24 27.69 -15.05
N ASN A 586 -11.00 26.88 -15.78
CA ASN A 586 -11.11 25.44 -15.60
C ASN A 586 -9.95 24.63 -16.26
N ARG A 587 -8.95 25.30 -16.84
CA ARG A 587 -7.80 24.67 -17.47
C ARG A 587 -6.50 25.19 -16.85
N SER A 588 -5.60 24.29 -16.53
CA SER A 588 -4.23 24.64 -16.13
C SER A 588 -3.19 23.95 -16.99
N PHE A 589 -2.07 24.60 -17.16
CA PHE A 589 -0.87 24.10 -17.78
C PHE A 589 0.23 23.98 -16.74
N LYS A 590 1.03 22.91 -16.82
CA LYS A 590 2.10 22.61 -15.88
C LYS A 590 3.33 22.14 -16.64
N ALA A 591 4.51 22.55 -16.20
CA ALA A 591 5.76 22.07 -16.76
C ALA A 591 6.81 21.90 -15.66
N ALA A 592 7.66 20.89 -15.77
CA ALA A 592 8.80 20.69 -14.88
C ALA A 592 10.02 20.23 -15.65
N VAL A 593 11.16 20.78 -15.26
CA VAL A 593 12.49 20.36 -15.73
C VAL A 593 13.40 20.27 -14.52
N GLY A 594 14.20 19.19 -14.43
CA GLY A 594 15.11 19.05 -13.32
C GLY A 594 16.10 17.91 -13.46
N VAL A 595 17.15 18.00 -12.67
CA VAL A 595 18.16 16.95 -12.51
C VAL A 595 17.93 16.26 -11.18
N TYR A 596 17.92 14.93 -11.19
CA TYR A 596 17.68 14.09 -10.05
C TYR A 596 18.82 13.09 -9.92
N TYR A 597 19.28 12.84 -8.70
CA TYR A 597 20.31 11.86 -8.42
C TYR A 597 19.79 10.81 -7.45
N GLN A 598 20.30 9.60 -7.57
CA GLN A 598 20.14 8.56 -6.56
C GLN A 598 21.51 8.04 -6.17
N PRO A 599 22.08 8.48 -5.04
CA PRO A 599 23.29 7.89 -4.50
C PRO A 599 23.09 6.40 -4.25
N PRO A 600 24.11 5.57 -4.47
CA PRO A 600 24.01 4.13 -4.28
C PRO A 600 23.56 3.78 -2.87
N PHE A 601 22.70 2.78 -2.77
CA PHE A 601 22.34 2.15 -1.52
C PHE A 601 23.07 0.80 -1.38
N TYR A 602 23.06 0.23 -0.18
CA TYR A 602 23.92 -0.90 0.16
C TYR A 602 23.86 -2.07 -0.83
N ARG A 603 22.66 -2.44 -1.32
CA ARG A 603 22.50 -3.56 -2.26
C ARG A 603 23.15 -3.31 -3.63
N GLU A 604 23.15 -2.06 -4.10
CA GLU A 604 23.83 -1.69 -5.35
C GLU A 604 25.35 -1.77 -5.24
N LEU A 605 25.90 -1.47 -4.03
CA LEU A 605 27.33 -1.56 -3.76
C LEU A 605 27.85 -2.99 -3.68
N ARG A 606 26.97 -3.93 -3.29
CA ARG A 606 27.36 -5.32 -3.05
C ARG A 606 27.61 -6.04 -4.37
N THR A 607 28.82 -6.49 -4.57
CA THR A 607 29.25 -7.31 -5.70
C THR A 607 29.79 -8.66 -5.21
N GLN A 608 29.80 -9.65 -6.07
CA GLN A 608 30.40 -10.94 -5.81
C GLN A 608 31.61 -11.08 -6.71
N ALA A 609 32.74 -11.36 -6.11
CA ALA A 609 33.99 -11.67 -6.82
C ALA A 609 34.39 -13.12 -6.52
N GLY A 610 34.80 -13.82 -7.54
CA GLY A 610 35.26 -15.20 -7.42
C GLY A 610 35.32 -15.86 -8.79
N GLU A 611 36.32 -16.59 -9.03
CA GLU A 611 36.54 -17.35 -10.26
C GLU A 611 36.70 -18.85 -9.91
N ARG A 612 36.36 -19.69 -10.85
CA ARG A 612 36.70 -21.09 -10.77
C ARG A 612 38.17 -21.22 -11.13
N ALA A 613 38.93 -21.89 -10.29
CA ALA A 613 40.32 -22.20 -10.62
C ALA A 613 40.42 -23.09 -11.89
N ASN A 614 39.34 -23.86 -12.13
CA ASN A 614 39.20 -24.75 -13.28
C ASN A 614 37.70 -24.92 -13.54
N PRO A 615 37.22 -25.01 -14.80
CA PRO A 615 35.79 -25.23 -15.11
C PRO A 615 35.14 -26.42 -14.39
N SER A 616 35.93 -27.43 -14.00
CA SER A 616 35.43 -28.60 -13.27
C SER A 616 35.43 -28.44 -11.74
N GLN A 617 35.90 -27.33 -11.18
CA GLN A 617 35.94 -27.10 -9.74
C GLN A 617 34.75 -26.27 -9.25
N PRO A 618 34.45 -26.29 -7.92
CA PRO A 618 33.44 -25.47 -7.33
C PRO A 618 33.69 -23.96 -7.56
N LEU A 619 32.63 -23.21 -7.74
CA LEU A 619 32.72 -21.75 -7.75
C LEU A 619 32.74 -21.22 -6.30
N VAL A 620 33.88 -20.70 -5.87
CA VAL A 620 33.97 -20.02 -4.57
C VAL A 620 33.97 -18.52 -4.78
N GLN A 621 32.99 -17.84 -4.17
CA GLN A 621 32.81 -16.41 -4.27
C GLN A 621 32.98 -15.74 -2.90
N THR A 622 33.47 -14.52 -2.92
CA THR A 622 33.50 -13.62 -1.77
C THR A 622 32.68 -12.35 -2.10
N GLY A 623 31.97 -11.86 -1.12
CA GLY A 623 31.28 -10.56 -1.25
C GLY A 623 32.29 -9.41 -1.16
N GLN A 624 32.05 -8.38 -1.95
CA GLN A 624 32.82 -7.15 -1.94
C GLN A 624 31.89 -5.94 -2.05
N LEU A 625 32.36 -4.77 -1.59
CA LEU A 625 31.66 -3.50 -1.77
C LEU A 625 32.37 -2.67 -2.84
N ASN A 626 31.66 -2.34 -3.92
CA ASN A 626 32.16 -1.37 -4.88
C ASN A 626 31.91 0.06 -4.34
N VAL A 627 32.81 0.55 -3.52
CA VAL A 627 32.73 1.89 -2.92
C VAL A 627 32.96 3.00 -3.94
N ALA A 628 33.46 2.72 -5.14
CA ALA A 628 33.65 3.68 -6.21
C ALA A 628 32.36 3.95 -7.02
N LEU A 629 31.29 3.23 -6.73
CA LEU A 629 30.03 3.38 -7.43
C LEU A 629 29.48 4.81 -7.28
N ARG A 630 29.10 5.44 -8.41
CA ARG A 630 28.61 6.81 -8.45
C ARG A 630 27.09 6.87 -8.35
N ALA A 631 26.57 8.03 -7.96
CA ALA A 631 25.15 8.31 -7.99
C ALA A 631 24.60 8.20 -9.41
N GLN A 632 23.51 7.44 -9.58
CA GLN A 632 22.73 7.41 -10.80
C GLN A 632 22.08 8.77 -11.02
N LYS A 633 21.94 9.23 -12.27
CA LYS A 633 21.47 10.56 -12.61
C LYS A 633 20.31 10.47 -13.60
N SER A 634 19.27 11.27 -13.40
CA SER A 634 18.11 11.35 -14.29
C SER A 634 17.76 12.81 -14.59
N TYR A 635 17.54 13.11 -15.87
CA TYR A 635 17.02 14.39 -16.35
C TYR A 635 15.54 14.21 -16.63
N HIS A 636 14.68 14.98 -15.96
CA HIS A 636 13.23 14.93 -16.14
C HIS A 636 12.76 16.12 -16.97
N PHE A 637 11.89 15.84 -17.93
CA PHE A 637 11.13 16.80 -18.73
C PHE A 637 9.67 16.37 -18.70
N ILE A 638 8.81 17.19 -18.12
CA ILE A 638 7.40 16.86 -17.94
C ILE A 638 6.55 18.05 -18.32
N VAL A 639 5.50 17.81 -19.10
CA VAL A 639 4.48 18.78 -19.47
C VAL A 639 3.11 18.17 -19.20
N GLY A 640 2.28 18.92 -18.50
CA GLY A 640 0.94 18.46 -18.10
C GLY A 640 -0.14 19.50 -18.34
N LYS A 641 -1.36 19.02 -18.47
CA LYS A 641 -2.57 19.83 -18.57
C LYS A 641 -3.69 19.23 -17.74
N ASP A 642 -4.31 20.06 -16.91
CA ASP A 642 -5.53 19.70 -16.22
C ASP A 642 -6.72 20.43 -16.84
N VAL A 643 -7.84 19.73 -16.93
CA VAL A 643 -9.12 20.28 -17.39
C VAL A 643 -10.21 19.84 -16.41
N THR A 644 -10.86 20.81 -15.77
CA THR A 644 -12.05 20.56 -14.96
C THR A 644 -13.29 20.89 -15.76
N PHE A 645 -14.28 20.02 -15.80
CA PHE A 645 -15.51 20.19 -16.55
C PHE A 645 -16.71 19.59 -15.79
N GLN A 646 -17.91 19.96 -16.22
CA GLN A 646 -19.15 19.38 -15.70
C GLN A 646 -19.57 18.21 -16.59
N GLY A 647 -19.71 17.03 -16.00
CA GLY A 647 -20.28 15.85 -16.63
C GLY A 647 -21.43 15.32 -15.77
N PHE A 648 -22.56 14.97 -16.36
CA PHE A 648 -23.76 14.50 -15.64
C PHE A 648 -24.21 15.45 -14.50
N GLY A 649 -23.99 16.77 -14.68
CA GLY A 649 -24.26 17.79 -13.66
C GLY A 649 -23.29 17.79 -12.45
N ARG A 650 -22.12 17.17 -12.58
CA ARG A 650 -21.12 16.98 -11.52
C ARG A 650 -19.71 17.34 -11.98
N PRO A 651 -18.81 17.71 -11.06
CA PRO A 651 -17.45 18.08 -11.43
C PRO A 651 -16.59 16.85 -11.78
N PHE A 652 -15.91 16.93 -12.91
CA PHE A 652 -14.87 15.99 -13.36
C PHE A 652 -13.56 16.72 -13.58
N LYS A 653 -12.47 16.01 -13.35
CA LYS A 653 -11.10 16.48 -13.64
C LYS A 653 -10.39 15.49 -14.54
N LEU A 654 -9.91 15.95 -15.68
CA LEU A 654 -8.98 15.22 -16.55
C LEU A 654 -7.59 15.79 -16.36
N THR A 655 -6.66 14.98 -15.89
CA THR A 655 -5.22 15.27 -15.82
C THR A 655 -4.54 14.49 -16.92
N SER A 656 -3.69 15.13 -17.70
CA SER A 656 -2.89 14.49 -18.75
C SER A 656 -1.45 14.99 -18.71
N GLU A 657 -0.48 14.10 -18.86
CA GLU A 657 0.94 14.41 -18.81
C GLU A 657 1.74 13.64 -19.87
N VAL A 658 2.68 14.31 -20.49
CA VAL A 658 3.74 13.72 -21.31
C VAL A 658 5.05 13.87 -20.56
N TYR A 659 5.85 12.83 -20.50
CA TYR A 659 7.12 12.86 -19.79
C TYR A 659 8.23 12.18 -20.59
N TYR A 660 9.44 12.69 -20.38
CA TYR A 660 10.69 12.09 -20.84
C TYR A 660 11.71 12.15 -19.72
N LYS A 661 12.33 11.02 -19.41
CA LYS A 661 13.43 10.89 -18.45
C LYS A 661 14.63 10.29 -19.17
N TYR A 662 15.78 10.96 -19.11
CA TYR A 662 17.05 10.44 -19.60
C TYR A 662 17.96 10.13 -18.42
N LEU A 663 18.51 8.91 -18.37
CA LEU A 663 19.30 8.43 -17.25
C LEU A 663 20.73 8.13 -17.68
N THR A 664 21.69 8.56 -16.87
CA THR A 664 23.12 8.29 -17.02
C THR A 664 23.69 7.69 -15.73
N ASP A 665 24.87 7.09 -15.82
CA ASP A 665 25.49 6.39 -14.70
C ASP A 665 24.57 5.31 -14.06
N VAL A 666 23.73 4.68 -14.88
CA VAL A 666 22.76 3.69 -14.42
C VAL A 666 23.48 2.41 -13.97
N VAL A 667 23.05 1.86 -12.86
CA VAL A 667 23.45 0.54 -12.36
C VAL A 667 22.45 -0.48 -12.87
N PRO A 668 22.79 -1.30 -13.87
CA PRO A 668 21.88 -2.32 -14.38
C PRO A 668 21.55 -3.39 -13.34
N TYR A 669 20.38 -4.01 -13.50
CA TYR A 669 19.97 -5.13 -12.68
C TYR A 669 19.20 -6.17 -13.51
N ASP A 670 19.21 -7.41 -13.03
CA ASP A 670 18.34 -8.47 -13.52
C ASP A 670 17.28 -8.79 -12.47
N VAL A 671 16.17 -9.37 -12.93
CA VAL A 671 15.11 -9.87 -12.07
C VAL A 671 15.21 -11.41 -12.08
N ASP A 672 15.60 -11.97 -10.95
CA ASP A 672 15.63 -13.41 -10.72
C ASP A 672 14.39 -13.82 -9.94
N ASN A 673 13.42 -14.40 -10.64
CA ASN A 673 12.05 -14.61 -10.16
C ASN A 673 11.40 -13.27 -9.78
N VAL A 674 11.59 -12.81 -8.56
CA VAL A 674 11.07 -11.52 -8.05
C VAL A 674 12.17 -10.72 -7.34
N ARG A 675 13.37 -11.28 -7.20
CA ARG A 675 14.52 -10.63 -6.56
C ARG A 675 15.32 -9.80 -7.54
N LEU A 676 15.75 -8.60 -7.10
CA LEU A 676 16.63 -7.74 -7.88
C LEU A 676 18.10 -8.10 -7.62
N ARG A 677 18.84 -8.32 -8.69
CA ARG A 677 20.27 -8.55 -8.67
C ARG A 677 20.98 -7.42 -9.40
N TYR A 678 21.62 -6.53 -8.66
CA TYR A 678 22.37 -5.41 -9.21
C TYR A 678 23.75 -5.84 -9.70
N PHE A 679 24.22 -5.25 -10.80
CA PHE A 679 25.53 -5.55 -11.35
C PHE A 679 26.67 -4.77 -10.66
N GLY A 680 26.34 -3.79 -9.82
CA GLY A 680 27.32 -3.01 -9.07
C GLY A 680 28.27 -2.18 -9.92
N LYS A 681 27.85 -1.76 -11.11
CA LYS A 681 28.64 -0.94 -12.07
C LYS A 681 27.77 0.14 -12.70
N ASN A 682 28.29 1.37 -12.81
CA ASN A 682 27.64 2.48 -13.53
C ASN A 682 27.94 2.42 -15.04
N ASN A 683 27.58 1.35 -15.70
CA ASN A 683 27.95 1.10 -17.09
C ASN A 683 26.76 1.15 -18.06
N ALA A 684 25.65 1.75 -17.64
CA ALA A 684 24.48 1.88 -18.50
C ALA A 684 23.97 3.33 -18.60
N ARG A 685 23.29 3.59 -19.69
CA ARG A 685 22.42 4.75 -19.90
C ARG A 685 21.03 4.25 -20.29
N ALA A 686 20.00 4.99 -19.86
CA ALA A 686 18.64 4.57 -20.08
C ALA A 686 17.73 5.75 -20.41
N TYR A 687 16.53 5.47 -20.90
CA TYR A 687 15.47 6.46 -20.99
C TYR A 687 14.13 5.86 -20.62
N ALA A 688 13.20 6.73 -20.21
CA ALA A 688 11.79 6.41 -20.06
C ALA A 688 10.95 7.55 -20.66
N ALA A 689 10.03 7.22 -21.53
CA ALA A 689 9.13 8.17 -22.19
C ALA A 689 7.70 7.65 -22.12
N GLY A 690 6.74 8.55 -21.91
CA GLY A 690 5.36 8.08 -21.82
C GLY A 690 4.34 9.20 -21.75
N PHE A 691 3.09 8.73 -21.72
CA PHE A 691 1.89 9.56 -21.57
C PHE A 691 1.02 8.96 -20.47
N ASP A 692 0.61 9.80 -19.53
CA ASP A 692 -0.28 9.46 -18.44
C ASP A 692 -1.56 10.28 -18.53
N ALA A 693 -2.72 9.64 -18.32
CA ALA A 693 -4.01 10.33 -18.22
C ALA A 693 -4.82 9.78 -17.05
N ARG A 694 -5.52 10.66 -16.34
CA ARG A 694 -6.46 10.30 -15.29
C ARG A 694 -7.72 11.15 -15.40
N LEU A 695 -8.86 10.46 -15.53
CA LEU A 695 -10.18 11.06 -15.42
C LEU A 695 -10.74 10.71 -14.03
N SER A 696 -10.96 11.71 -13.19
CA SER A 696 -11.55 11.53 -11.85
C SER A 696 -12.77 12.41 -11.68
N GLY A 697 -13.74 11.96 -10.88
CA GLY A 697 -14.95 12.72 -10.57
C GLY A 697 -16.05 11.89 -9.93
N GLU A 698 -17.18 12.51 -9.69
CA GLU A 698 -18.36 11.87 -9.11
C GLU A 698 -19.24 11.28 -10.22
N PHE A 699 -18.98 10.05 -10.66
CA PHE A 699 -19.90 9.34 -11.56
C PHE A 699 -21.23 9.05 -10.85
N VAL A 700 -21.16 8.81 -9.56
CA VAL A 700 -22.31 8.72 -8.65
C VAL A 700 -22.18 9.80 -7.59
N LYS A 701 -23.26 10.45 -7.21
CA LYS A 701 -23.26 11.55 -6.24
C LYS A 701 -22.64 11.14 -4.91
N GLY A 702 -21.57 11.84 -4.50
CA GLY A 702 -20.87 11.57 -3.25
C GLY A 702 -19.93 10.35 -3.28
N ALA A 703 -19.69 9.79 -4.49
CA ALA A 703 -18.79 8.66 -4.71
C ALA A 703 -17.77 9.01 -5.80
N GLU A 704 -16.55 9.34 -5.40
CA GLU A 704 -15.47 9.66 -6.34
C GLU A 704 -14.92 8.39 -6.95
N SER A 705 -14.84 8.36 -8.27
CA SER A 705 -14.30 7.26 -9.06
C SER A 705 -13.28 7.81 -10.05
N TRP A 706 -12.39 6.94 -10.54
CA TRP A 706 -11.41 7.33 -11.55
C TRP A 706 -11.08 6.23 -12.53
N PHE A 707 -10.64 6.68 -13.70
CA PHE A 707 -10.04 5.89 -14.74
C PHE A 707 -8.64 6.43 -15.00
N SER A 708 -7.65 5.57 -15.03
CA SER A 708 -6.24 5.89 -15.26
C SER A 708 -5.68 5.12 -16.45
N LEU A 709 -4.93 5.80 -17.29
CA LEU A 709 -4.23 5.23 -18.43
C LEU A 709 -2.78 5.66 -18.39
N GLY A 710 -1.85 4.73 -18.49
CA GLY A 710 -0.43 4.97 -18.64
C GLY A 710 0.11 4.24 -19.86
N VAL A 711 0.82 4.96 -20.73
CA VAL A 711 1.57 4.40 -21.86
C VAL A 711 3.04 4.72 -21.66
N LEU A 712 3.89 3.69 -21.68
CA LEU A 712 5.31 3.81 -21.33
C LEU A 712 6.21 3.06 -22.32
N THR A 713 7.39 3.61 -22.54
CA THR A 713 8.53 2.86 -23.06
C THR A 713 9.77 3.18 -22.23
N THR A 714 10.50 2.16 -21.79
CA THR A 714 11.79 2.35 -21.11
C THR A 714 12.80 1.34 -21.61
N GLN A 715 13.98 1.86 -21.98
CA GLN A 715 15.08 1.06 -22.52
C GLN A 715 16.40 1.46 -21.88
N GLU A 716 17.37 0.56 -21.88
CA GLU A 716 18.72 0.79 -21.41
C GLU A 716 19.75 0.24 -22.39
N ASN A 717 20.90 0.92 -22.46
CA ASN A 717 22.07 0.47 -23.20
C ASN A 717 23.19 0.25 -22.20
N VAL A 718 23.63 -0.99 -22.09
CA VAL A 718 24.66 -1.41 -21.15
C VAL A 718 25.98 -1.54 -21.92
N ALA A 719 26.99 -0.77 -21.51
CA ALA A 719 28.29 -0.80 -22.15
C ALA A 719 28.94 -2.19 -22.03
N GLY A 720 29.36 -2.74 -23.16
CA GLY A 720 29.94 -4.06 -23.24
C GLY A 720 28.94 -5.22 -23.28
N ASP A 721 27.64 -4.94 -23.24
CA ASP A 721 26.62 -5.99 -23.43
C ASP A 721 26.49 -6.36 -24.91
N SER A 722 26.68 -7.65 -25.21
CA SER A 722 26.66 -8.18 -26.57
C SER A 722 25.96 -9.56 -26.58
N ALA A 723 25.38 -9.90 -27.70
CA ALA A 723 24.77 -11.21 -27.94
C ALA A 723 25.53 -11.97 -29.03
N ASN A 724 25.47 -13.29 -28.98
CA ASN A 724 25.98 -14.13 -30.04
C ASN A 724 25.10 -13.98 -31.29
N VAL A 725 25.72 -13.73 -32.41
CA VAL A 725 25.06 -13.82 -33.72
C VAL A 725 25.23 -15.22 -34.21
N VAL A 726 24.12 -15.92 -34.46
CA VAL A 726 24.11 -17.31 -34.96
C VAL A 726 23.54 -17.34 -36.35
N ASP A 727 24.08 -18.23 -37.18
CA ASP A 727 23.50 -18.51 -38.50
C ASP A 727 22.25 -19.39 -38.44
N ALA A 728 21.63 -19.68 -39.58
CA ALA A 728 20.41 -20.51 -39.63
C ALA A 728 20.63 -21.96 -39.15
N ALA A 729 21.90 -22.42 -39.06
CA ALA A 729 22.27 -23.73 -38.56
C ALA A 729 22.64 -23.68 -37.04
N GLY A 730 22.51 -22.49 -36.37
CA GLY A 730 22.83 -22.35 -34.96
C GLY A 730 24.31 -22.15 -34.65
N LYS A 731 25.20 -21.99 -35.67
CA LYS A 731 26.63 -21.73 -35.51
C LYS A 731 26.87 -20.25 -35.17
N THR A 732 27.65 -20.04 -34.12
CA THR A 732 28.04 -18.67 -33.73
C THR A 732 29.00 -18.05 -34.78
N LEU A 733 28.56 -16.93 -35.35
CA LEU A 733 29.35 -16.16 -36.34
C LEU A 733 30.20 -15.08 -35.68
N GLY A 734 29.80 -14.63 -34.48
CA GLY A 734 30.51 -13.58 -33.75
C GLY A 734 29.63 -13.02 -32.62
N ARG A 735 30.04 -11.89 -32.04
CA ARG A 735 29.25 -11.16 -31.03
C ARG A 735 28.98 -9.76 -31.54
N GLU A 736 27.75 -9.30 -31.36
CA GLU A 736 27.30 -7.96 -31.73
C GLU A 736 26.76 -7.23 -30.49
N ALA A 737 27.01 -5.91 -30.38
CA ALA A 737 26.49 -5.09 -29.31
C ALA A 737 24.97 -4.99 -29.41
N LYS A 738 24.26 -5.22 -28.30
CA LYS A 738 22.79 -5.23 -28.27
C LYS A 738 22.16 -3.82 -28.45
N GLY A 739 22.92 -2.75 -28.18
CA GLY A 739 22.37 -1.41 -28.20
C GLY A 739 21.35 -1.15 -27.07
N PHE A 740 20.24 -0.49 -27.40
CA PHE A 740 19.14 -0.25 -26.46
C PHE A 740 18.23 -1.49 -26.36
N ILE A 741 18.15 -2.06 -25.18
CA ILE A 741 17.27 -3.20 -24.83
C ILE A 741 16.17 -2.73 -23.87
N ARG A 742 15.07 -3.46 -23.81
CA ARG A 742 13.97 -3.17 -22.87
C ARG A 742 14.44 -3.36 -21.42
N ARG A 743 14.12 -2.39 -20.57
CA ARG A 743 14.36 -2.51 -19.12
C ARG A 743 13.35 -3.49 -18.51
N PRO A 744 13.69 -4.16 -17.38
CA PRO A 744 12.78 -5.10 -16.72
C PRO A 744 11.40 -4.53 -16.37
N GLN A 745 11.28 -3.21 -16.19
CA GLN A 745 10.03 -2.51 -15.86
C GLN A 745 9.34 -1.86 -17.07
N ASP A 746 9.64 -2.30 -18.30
CA ASP A 746 9.03 -1.77 -19.52
C ASP A 746 7.64 -2.34 -19.77
N GLN A 747 6.63 -1.88 -19.02
CA GLN A 747 5.23 -2.19 -19.23
C GLN A 747 4.58 -1.15 -20.15
N ARG A 748 4.27 -1.55 -21.38
CA ARG A 748 3.83 -0.62 -22.44
C ARG A 748 2.50 0.05 -22.18
N LEU A 749 1.56 -0.65 -21.60
CA LEU A 749 0.22 -0.16 -21.30
C LEU A 749 -0.19 -0.58 -19.90
N ASN A 750 -0.67 0.38 -19.13
CA ASN A 750 -1.25 0.20 -17.82
C ASN A 750 -2.60 0.90 -17.73
N VAL A 751 -3.61 0.20 -17.24
CA VAL A 751 -4.96 0.74 -17.03
C VAL A 751 -5.38 0.43 -15.60
N GLY A 752 -5.81 1.46 -14.87
CA GLY A 752 -6.37 1.35 -13.55
C GLY A 752 -7.76 1.98 -13.51
N VAL A 753 -8.74 1.26 -12.97
CA VAL A 753 -10.10 1.77 -12.78
C VAL A 753 -10.53 1.51 -11.34
N PHE A 754 -10.96 2.54 -10.68
CA PHE A 754 -11.67 2.41 -9.42
C PHE A 754 -13.04 3.07 -9.57
N PHE A 755 -14.08 2.28 -9.44
CA PHE A 755 -15.46 2.74 -9.50
C PHE A 755 -16.17 2.37 -8.23
N GLN A 756 -16.90 3.32 -7.64
CA GLN A 756 -17.75 3.08 -6.48
C GLN A 756 -19.16 3.62 -6.72
N ASP A 757 -20.11 2.92 -6.15
CA ASP A 757 -21.53 3.24 -6.20
C ASP A 757 -22.19 2.89 -4.86
N HIS A 758 -23.38 3.42 -4.65
CA HIS A 758 -24.23 3.09 -3.52
C HIS A 758 -25.69 2.87 -3.99
N LEU A 759 -26.43 2.06 -3.25
CA LEU A 759 -27.83 1.87 -3.60
C LEU A 759 -28.62 3.18 -3.44
N PRO A 760 -29.36 3.63 -4.46
CA PRO A 760 -30.07 4.92 -4.43
C PRO A 760 -30.99 5.08 -3.22
N ASN A 761 -31.70 4.01 -2.84
CA ASN A 761 -32.65 4.01 -1.73
C ASN A 761 -32.01 3.62 -0.39
N ASN A 762 -30.76 3.19 -0.39
CA ASN A 762 -30.03 2.78 0.81
C ASN A 762 -28.54 3.07 0.71
N PRO A 763 -28.10 4.32 0.93
CA PRO A 763 -26.69 4.71 0.82
C PRO A 763 -25.75 4.01 1.81
N SER A 764 -26.32 3.27 2.78
CA SER A 764 -25.52 2.45 3.69
C SER A 764 -24.92 1.21 3.01
N VAL A 765 -25.44 0.83 1.84
CA VAL A 765 -24.89 -0.27 1.02
C VAL A 765 -24.12 0.32 -0.13
N ARG A 766 -22.82 -0.02 -0.22
CA ARG A 766 -21.92 0.45 -1.26
C ARG A 766 -21.32 -0.72 -2.01
N GLY A 767 -21.09 -0.52 -3.30
CA GLY A 767 -20.35 -1.43 -4.17
C GLY A 767 -19.09 -0.78 -4.70
N TYR A 768 -18.03 -1.56 -4.86
CA TYR A 768 -16.74 -1.12 -5.38
C TYR A 768 -16.27 -2.07 -6.45
N VAL A 769 -15.70 -1.51 -7.52
CA VAL A 769 -15.02 -2.26 -8.57
C VAL A 769 -13.62 -1.70 -8.71
N ASN A 770 -12.63 -2.57 -8.60
CA ASN A 770 -11.24 -2.24 -8.84
C ASN A 770 -10.74 -3.10 -10.01
N LEU A 771 -10.25 -2.45 -11.08
CA LEU A 771 -9.70 -3.12 -12.25
C LEU A 771 -8.25 -2.64 -12.44
N VAL A 772 -7.35 -3.58 -12.60
CA VAL A 772 -5.96 -3.32 -12.97
C VAL A 772 -5.62 -4.21 -14.17
N PHE A 773 -5.18 -3.57 -15.24
CA PHE A 773 -4.69 -4.22 -16.45
C PHE A 773 -3.27 -3.73 -16.73
N GLY A 774 -2.39 -4.64 -17.14
CA GLY A 774 -1.04 -4.31 -17.60
C GLY A 774 -0.55 -5.26 -18.67
N THR A 775 0.13 -4.72 -19.67
CA THR A 775 0.82 -5.55 -20.66
C THR A 775 1.99 -6.29 -20.01
N GLY A 776 2.40 -7.40 -20.61
CA GLY A 776 3.51 -8.21 -20.09
C GLY A 776 4.83 -7.45 -19.98
N LEU A 777 5.59 -7.78 -18.94
CA LEU A 777 6.97 -7.30 -18.77
C LEU A 777 7.96 -8.12 -19.59
N PRO A 778 9.09 -7.55 -20.03
CA PRO A 778 10.19 -8.32 -20.57
C PRO A 778 10.79 -9.18 -19.45
N PHE A 779 11.16 -10.40 -19.79
CA PHE A 779 11.91 -11.25 -18.85
C PHE A 779 13.09 -11.90 -19.54
N SER A 780 14.11 -12.22 -18.74
CA SER A 780 15.33 -12.89 -19.21
C SER A 780 15.73 -13.93 -18.20
N PRO A 781 16.12 -15.14 -18.63
CA PRO A 781 16.68 -16.12 -17.73
C PRO A 781 17.93 -15.55 -17.04
N PRO A 782 18.10 -15.74 -15.73
CA PRO A 782 19.31 -15.33 -15.03
C PRO A 782 20.52 -16.10 -15.58
N ASN A 783 21.69 -15.48 -15.57
CA ASN A 783 22.94 -16.03 -16.06
C ASN A 783 22.99 -16.36 -17.58
N GLN A 784 22.03 -15.85 -18.36
CA GLN A 784 22.04 -15.93 -19.82
C GLN A 784 22.10 -14.53 -20.43
N PRO A 785 23.30 -13.91 -20.47
CA PRO A 785 23.43 -12.55 -20.94
C PRO A 785 22.94 -12.34 -22.38
N ASP A 786 23.08 -13.33 -23.24
CA ASP A 786 22.63 -13.24 -24.63
C ASP A 786 21.10 -13.02 -24.76
N LEU A 787 20.32 -13.56 -23.82
CA LEU A 787 18.87 -13.42 -23.80
C LEU A 787 18.39 -12.17 -23.06
N ARG A 788 19.28 -11.40 -22.46
CA ARG A 788 18.91 -10.17 -21.71
C ARG A 788 18.24 -9.15 -22.64
N GLY A 789 17.08 -8.68 -22.24
CA GLY A 789 16.30 -7.70 -23.00
C GLY A 789 15.62 -8.27 -24.26
N THR A 790 15.60 -9.61 -24.45
CA THR A 790 14.83 -10.24 -25.53
C THR A 790 13.34 -9.96 -25.34
N ASN A 791 12.58 -10.03 -26.45
CA ASN A 791 11.15 -9.70 -26.45
C ASN A 791 10.25 -10.81 -25.89
N ALA A 792 10.79 -11.79 -25.16
CA ALA A 792 9.96 -12.71 -24.43
C ALA A 792 9.16 -11.94 -23.37
N LEU A 793 7.83 -11.94 -23.53
CA LEU A 793 6.93 -11.20 -22.68
C LEU A 793 6.22 -12.15 -21.72
N VAL A 794 6.20 -11.77 -20.45
CA VAL A 794 5.25 -12.33 -19.51
C VAL A 794 3.82 -12.09 -20.03
N ARG A 795 2.89 -12.98 -19.71
CA ARG A 795 1.47 -12.79 -20.00
C ARG A 795 0.97 -11.46 -19.43
N THR A 796 -0.08 -10.91 -20.06
CA THR A 796 -0.75 -9.72 -19.53
C THR A 796 -1.24 -9.96 -18.11
N TYR A 797 -1.14 -8.94 -17.27
CA TYR A 797 -1.72 -8.93 -15.94
C TYR A 797 -3.15 -8.40 -16.01
N ASN A 798 -4.12 -9.19 -15.57
CA ASN A 798 -5.54 -8.83 -15.59
C ASN A 798 -6.16 -9.14 -14.24
N ARG A 799 -6.70 -8.13 -13.58
CA ARG A 799 -7.35 -8.32 -12.30
C ARG A 799 -8.58 -7.44 -12.16
N VAL A 800 -9.66 -8.06 -11.74
CA VAL A 800 -10.89 -7.38 -11.34
C VAL A 800 -11.26 -7.84 -9.94
N ASP A 801 -11.42 -6.89 -9.03
CA ASP A 801 -11.85 -7.11 -7.66
C ASP A 801 -13.19 -6.41 -7.43
N LEU A 802 -14.10 -7.06 -6.75
CA LEU A 802 -15.38 -6.52 -6.33
C LEU A 802 -15.42 -6.40 -4.81
N GLY A 803 -15.97 -5.32 -4.32
CA GLY A 803 -16.22 -5.14 -2.90
C GLY A 803 -17.64 -4.65 -2.66
N PHE A 804 -18.27 -5.17 -1.62
CA PHE A 804 -19.56 -4.73 -1.13
C PHE A 804 -19.43 -4.40 0.34
N SER A 805 -20.02 -3.30 0.78
CA SER A 805 -20.01 -2.95 2.19
C SER A 805 -21.37 -2.46 2.64
N LYS A 806 -21.71 -2.71 3.90
CA LYS A 806 -22.94 -2.25 4.54
C LYS A 806 -22.62 -1.64 5.90
N VAL A 807 -23.16 -0.46 6.16
CA VAL A 807 -23.18 0.12 7.51
C VAL A 807 -24.35 -0.49 8.28
N VAL A 808 -24.06 -1.23 9.35
CA VAL A 808 -25.05 -2.01 10.11
C VAL A 808 -25.52 -1.27 11.37
N GLY A 809 -24.69 -0.40 11.94
CA GLY A 809 -25.03 0.37 13.12
C GLY A 809 -24.70 1.84 12.90
N LEU A 810 -25.67 2.70 13.12
CA LEU A 810 -25.48 4.13 13.26
C LEU A 810 -25.86 4.48 14.69
N LYS A 811 -25.01 5.19 15.39
CA LYS A 811 -25.32 5.74 16.70
C LYS A 811 -26.50 6.69 16.56
N ASN A 812 -27.62 6.39 17.14
CA ASN A 812 -28.73 7.35 17.23
C ASN A 812 -28.23 8.58 17.96
N ALA A 813 -28.27 9.74 17.30
CA ALA A 813 -27.85 11.01 17.85
C ALA A 813 -28.83 11.41 18.95
N GLY A 814 -28.62 10.97 20.18
CA GLY A 814 -29.49 11.22 21.33
C GLY A 814 -29.35 10.16 22.44
N ALA A 815 -28.71 9.02 22.20
CA ALA A 815 -28.46 8.06 23.28
C ALA A 815 -27.48 8.66 24.31
N PRO A 816 -27.77 8.54 25.62
CA PRO A 816 -26.86 9.01 26.65
C PRO A 816 -25.51 8.31 26.51
N LYS A 817 -24.41 9.02 26.86
CA LYS A 817 -23.05 8.51 26.91
C LYS A 817 -22.93 7.41 28.00
N ALA A 818 -23.58 6.31 27.83
CA ALA A 818 -23.46 5.19 28.72
C ALA A 818 -23.10 3.96 27.92
N HIS A 819 -21.94 3.49 28.19
CA HIS A 819 -21.34 2.18 27.93
C HIS A 819 -20.31 2.12 26.83
N PHE A 820 -19.18 1.53 27.17
CA PHE A 820 -18.01 1.15 26.40
C PHE A 820 -18.33 0.36 25.09
N TYR A 821 -19.55 0.02 24.82
CA TYR A 821 -20.04 -0.77 23.68
C TYR A 821 -20.82 0.05 22.62
N SER A 822 -20.84 1.37 22.66
CA SER A 822 -21.57 2.14 21.66
C SER A 822 -20.67 2.50 20.48
N PHE A 823 -20.77 1.76 19.38
CA PHE A 823 -20.10 2.07 18.10
C PHE A 823 -20.70 3.33 17.47
N ASP A 824 -19.87 4.21 16.90
CA ASP A 824 -20.34 5.28 16.02
C ASP A 824 -20.90 4.66 14.72
N ASN A 825 -20.20 3.68 14.18
CA ASN A 825 -20.71 2.86 13.08
C ASN A 825 -19.99 1.51 13.01
N LEU A 826 -20.72 0.51 12.50
CA LEU A 826 -20.22 -0.82 12.24
C LEU A 826 -20.36 -1.12 10.75
N TRP A 827 -19.25 -1.46 10.08
CA TRP A 827 -19.20 -1.80 8.67
C TRP A 827 -18.97 -3.29 8.50
N LEU A 828 -19.81 -3.92 7.68
CA LEU A 828 -19.57 -5.26 7.15
C LEU A 828 -19.14 -5.12 5.70
N GLY A 829 -18.02 -5.72 5.33
CA GLY A 829 -17.49 -5.76 3.98
C GLY A 829 -17.33 -7.18 3.46
N LEU A 830 -17.73 -7.42 2.22
CA LEU A 830 -17.48 -8.63 1.43
C LEU A 830 -16.64 -8.23 0.23
N GLU A 831 -15.49 -8.81 0.08
CA GLU A 831 -14.58 -8.58 -1.04
C GLU A 831 -14.39 -9.87 -1.82
N ILE A 832 -14.54 -9.81 -3.15
CA ILE A 832 -14.27 -10.93 -4.06
C ILE A 832 -13.12 -10.50 -4.94
N LEU A 833 -11.97 -11.08 -4.69
CA LEU A 833 -10.72 -10.74 -5.34
C LEU A 833 -10.50 -11.65 -6.55
N ASN A 834 -9.94 -11.10 -7.64
CA ASN A 834 -9.71 -11.81 -8.90
C ASN A 834 -10.96 -12.54 -9.42
N VAL A 835 -12.08 -11.81 -9.54
CA VAL A 835 -13.40 -12.35 -9.94
C VAL A 835 -13.33 -13.14 -11.24
N LEU A 836 -12.49 -12.68 -12.20
CA LEU A 836 -12.32 -13.32 -13.50
C LEU A 836 -11.58 -14.67 -13.41
N GLY A 837 -10.93 -14.97 -12.26
CA GLY A 837 -10.10 -16.16 -12.11
C GLY A 837 -8.89 -16.15 -13.05
N ALA A 838 -8.37 -14.97 -13.39
CA ALA A 838 -7.24 -14.83 -14.28
C ALA A 838 -5.98 -15.45 -13.65
N ASN A 839 -5.26 -16.26 -14.42
CA ASN A 839 -4.00 -16.88 -14.02
C ASN A 839 -2.85 -15.88 -14.26
N ASN A 840 -2.74 -14.88 -13.39
CA ASN A 840 -1.67 -13.91 -13.46
C ASN A 840 -0.33 -14.55 -13.05
N VAL A 841 0.75 -14.20 -13.76
CA VAL A 841 2.09 -14.68 -13.48
C VAL A 841 2.87 -13.59 -12.76
N GLY A 842 3.37 -13.89 -11.56
CA GLY A 842 4.20 -12.96 -10.76
C GLY A 842 5.68 -13.01 -11.12
N GLY A 843 6.15 -14.13 -11.64
CA GLY A 843 7.54 -14.36 -12.04
C GLY A 843 7.74 -15.74 -12.65
N TYR A 844 8.99 -16.06 -13.00
CA TYR A 844 9.38 -17.37 -13.51
C TYR A 844 10.52 -17.92 -12.67
N SER A 845 10.43 -19.20 -12.34
CA SER A 845 11.56 -19.99 -11.85
C SER A 845 12.22 -20.67 -13.04
N TYR A 846 13.52 -20.67 -13.08
CA TYR A 846 14.28 -21.24 -14.20
C TYR A 846 14.96 -22.53 -13.76
N LEU A 847 14.67 -23.60 -14.50
CA LEU A 847 15.21 -24.91 -14.28
C LEU A 847 16.11 -25.28 -15.49
N GLN A 848 17.29 -25.74 -15.24
CA GLN A 848 18.23 -26.18 -16.29
C GLN A 848 18.41 -27.69 -16.22
N ASP A 849 18.23 -28.36 -17.37
CA ASP A 849 18.46 -29.78 -17.45
C ASP A 849 19.95 -30.11 -17.63
N VAL A 850 20.28 -31.40 -17.63
CA VAL A 850 21.64 -31.90 -17.81
C VAL A 850 22.28 -31.49 -19.13
N ASN A 851 21.49 -31.20 -20.15
CA ASN A 851 21.91 -30.75 -21.47
C ASN A 851 22.08 -29.21 -21.56
N GLY A 852 21.86 -28.50 -20.45
CA GLY A 852 21.92 -27.04 -20.41
C GLY A 852 20.67 -26.33 -20.93
N VAL A 853 19.59 -27.05 -21.25
CA VAL A 853 18.32 -26.46 -21.70
C VAL A 853 17.64 -25.81 -20.49
N THR A 854 17.29 -24.54 -20.61
CA THR A 854 16.62 -23.79 -19.55
C THR A 854 15.11 -23.76 -19.79
N TYR A 855 14.36 -24.19 -18.78
CA TYR A 855 12.90 -24.19 -18.74
C TYR A 855 12.40 -23.09 -17.82
N SER A 856 11.41 -22.31 -18.27
CA SER A 856 10.81 -21.22 -17.49
C SER A 856 9.49 -21.69 -16.88
N VAL A 857 9.48 -21.95 -15.58
CA VAL A 857 8.29 -22.40 -14.85
C VAL A 857 7.58 -21.18 -14.26
N PRO A 858 6.32 -20.89 -14.66
CA PRO A 858 5.61 -19.72 -14.18
C PRO A 858 5.20 -19.89 -12.71
N SER A 859 5.41 -18.85 -11.92
CA SER A 859 4.88 -18.71 -10.57
C SER A 859 3.58 -17.91 -10.63
N TYR A 860 2.44 -18.61 -10.41
CA TYR A 860 1.12 -17.97 -10.49
C TYR A 860 0.80 -17.20 -9.19
N LEU A 861 0.05 -16.10 -9.34
CA LEU A 861 -0.49 -15.29 -8.27
C LEU A 861 -1.85 -15.82 -7.78
N SER A 862 -2.49 -15.09 -6.85
CA SER A 862 -3.71 -15.55 -6.19
C SER A 862 -4.85 -15.83 -7.16
N GLN A 863 -5.55 -16.93 -6.92
CA GLN A 863 -6.80 -17.29 -7.56
C GLN A 863 -7.96 -16.41 -7.06
N ARG A 864 -9.19 -16.75 -7.45
CA ARG A 864 -10.37 -16.10 -6.87
C ARG A 864 -10.42 -16.33 -5.36
N LEU A 865 -10.54 -15.23 -4.60
CA LEU A 865 -10.52 -15.25 -3.15
C LEU A 865 -11.68 -14.41 -2.61
N VAL A 866 -12.30 -14.87 -1.54
CA VAL A 866 -13.34 -14.13 -0.81
C VAL A 866 -12.76 -13.65 0.51
N ASN A 867 -12.89 -12.36 0.82
CA ASN A 867 -12.49 -11.78 2.09
C ASN A 867 -13.71 -11.14 2.78
N LEU A 868 -13.85 -11.42 4.06
CA LEU A 868 -14.84 -10.77 4.92
C LEU A 868 -14.12 -9.77 5.83
N ARG A 869 -14.66 -8.58 5.95
CA ARG A 869 -14.09 -7.50 6.75
C ARG A 869 -15.15 -6.87 7.64
N LEU A 870 -14.82 -6.72 8.91
CA LEU A 870 -15.60 -6.02 9.91
C LEU A 870 -14.80 -4.81 10.39
N ILE A 871 -15.43 -3.62 10.39
CA ILE A 871 -14.80 -2.40 10.90
C ILE A 871 -15.75 -1.74 11.90
N ALA A 872 -15.34 -1.68 13.15
CA ALA A 872 -16.01 -0.95 14.21
C ALA A 872 -15.30 0.39 14.45
N ARG A 873 -16.06 1.50 14.53
CA ARG A 873 -15.55 2.83 14.84
C ARG A 873 -16.28 3.39 16.06
N PHE A 874 -15.51 4.08 16.93
CA PHE A 874 -15.94 4.62 18.21
C PHE A 874 -15.74 6.13 18.28
#